data_148d2d7b5fadf1ba48c53e0a6e8ef7fb
#
_entry.id   148d2d7b5fadf1ba48c53e0a6e8ef7fb
#
_cell.length_a   1.000
_cell.length_b   1.000
_cell.length_c   1.000
_cell.angle_alpha   90.00
_cell.angle_beta   90.00
_cell.angle_gamma   90.00
#
_symmetry.space_group_name_H-M   'P 1'
#
loop_
_entity.id
_entity.type
_entity.pdbx_description
1 polymer ?
#
loop_
_entity_poly.entity_id
_entity_poly.type
_entity_poly.pdbx_seq_one_letter_code
_entity_poly.pdbx_strand_id
1 'polypeptide(L)'
;MQAMVCAFFFRYEKKMKYIEKIEHAFSEEGWLSQKIKGFRPRSAQLKMAQAVGNAVRFANPVVVEAGTGTGKTFAYLVPALLSGKKTIISTGSKNLQDQLFNRDLPTIQKALKYKGKVALLKGRANYLCLERLDQVIAMGVLGDKSVLADLSKVRKWHQSTQTGDLSECVTIAEDSPILPQLVSTTENCLGADCPNYKECHVVQARRKAMEADVVVVNHHLFCADMAVKETGFGELIPEAELVIFDEAHQLPDIASQYFGQSLSSRQLFDLCKDINVVYRTELKDLAQLGKAADLLQKSVQDFRLFMGGEGQIRGNLRELFVDKKVVDGLNKISEHIDFLSQIIKKSLGRSETLDKIFERLAEVKVLLKKMIETHVVGYCYWYEANGRSFGLHITPLTVADKFGEQLKNQKIAWVFTSATLEVGGKFDHFCQRLGIQEAEQMVLQSPFDYAKQSLLCVPRFLPDSNKAHTLTALGELLMPVIEANQGRCFLLCTSYYMMRGLADFLREHSQLNVLLQGETSKSKLLEKFIQEPHSVLVATQSFWEGIDVRGDDLSLVIIDKLPFSSPDDPLLKARMEDCRLQGGDPFNDIQIPDAVITLKQGVGRLIRDVTDRGVVMICDSRLVMRHYGATFLKSLPPSTRTRDLEKVVAFLKEN
;
A
#
# COMPACT_ATOMS: atom_id res chain seq x y z
N MET A 1 -16.18 -52.18 -6.22
CA MET A 1 -14.80 -51.72 -6.53
C MET A 1 -14.62 -50.22 -6.28
N GLN A 2 -15.43 -49.32 -6.85
CA GLN A 2 -15.35 -47.89 -6.60
C GLN A 2 -15.51 -47.47 -5.13
N ALA A 3 -16.41 -48.05 -4.35
CA ALA A 3 -16.59 -47.72 -2.94
C ALA A 3 -15.39 -48.16 -2.06
N MET A 4 -14.73 -49.26 -2.41
CA MET A 4 -13.50 -49.71 -1.72
C MET A 4 -12.30 -48.85 -2.03
N VAL A 5 -12.18 -48.36 -3.25
CA VAL A 5 -11.13 -47.41 -3.67
C VAL A 5 -11.32 -46.04 -2.96
N CYS A 6 -12.55 -45.51 -2.90
CA CYS A 6 -12.87 -44.31 -2.13
C CYS A 6 -12.56 -44.46 -0.62
N ALA A 7 -12.89 -45.60 -0.01
CA ALA A 7 -12.61 -45.85 1.41
C ALA A 7 -11.10 -45.98 1.70
N PHE A 8 -10.34 -46.56 0.76
CA PHE A 8 -8.88 -46.64 0.84
C PHE A 8 -8.21 -45.27 0.73
N PHE A 9 -8.64 -44.43 -0.22
CA PHE A 9 -8.17 -43.04 -0.37
C PHE A 9 -8.49 -42.23 0.89
N PHE A 10 -9.71 -42.31 1.44
CA PHE A 10 -10.10 -41.61 2.67
C PHE A 10 -9.30 -42.03 3.91
N ARG A 11 -8.90 -43.32 3.99
CA ARG A 11 -8.04 -43.82 5.08
C ARG A 11 -6.58 -43.42 4.92
N TYR A 12 -6.09 -43.30 3.68
CA TYR A 12 -4.73 -42.86 3.40
C TYR A 12 -4.55 -41.37 3.73
N GLU A 13 -5.48 -40.51 3.32
CA GLU A 13 -5.46 -39.06 3.64
C GLU A 13 -5.46 -38.79 5.16
N LYS A 14 -6.12 -39.62 5.98
CA LYS A 14 -6.12 -39.47 7.45
C LYS A 14 -4.78 -39.78 8.12
N LYS A 15 -3.87 -40.51 7.46
CA LYS A 15 -2.58 -40.94 8.01
C LYS A 15 -1.40 -40.10 7.54
N MET A 16 -1.56 -39.24 6.53
CA MET A 16 -0.48 -38.41 6.01
C MET A 16 0.00 -37.41 7.05
N LYS A 17 1.31 -37.26 7.20
CA LYS A 17 1.94 -36.21 8.00
C LYS A 17 1.71 -34.85 7.33
N TYR A 18 1.87 -33.77 8.09
CA TYR A 18 1.59 -32.40 7.62
C TYR A 18 2.33 -32.04 6.33
N ILE A 19 3.63 -32.30 6.24
CA ILE A 19 4.42 -32.02 5.02
C ILE A 19 3.97 -32.92 3.86
N GLU A 20 3.71 -34.19 4.08
CA GLU A 20 3.20 -35.11 3.06
C GLU A 20 1.84 -34.61 2.46
N LYS A 21 0.98 -34.01 3.29
CA LYS A 21 -0.27 -33.39 2.81
C LYS A 21 -0.01 -32.20 1.89
N ILE A 22 1.00 -31.39 2.22
CA ILE A 22 1.42 -30.26 1.37
C ILE A 22 1.92 -30.80 0.02
N GLU A 23 2.82 -31.79 0.03
CA GLU A 23 3.35 -32.41 -1.19
C GLU A 23 2.25 -33.02 -2.05
N HIS A 24 1.34 -33.76 -1.41
CA HIS A 24 0.19 -34.34 -2.12
C HIS A 24 -0.71 -33.24 -2.72
N ALA A 25 -0.96 -32.15 -2.01
CA ALA A 25 -1.82 -31.08 -2.54
C ALA A 25 -1.29 -30.51 -3.87
N PHE A 26 0.03 -30.40 -4.04
CA PHE A 26 0.68 -29.87 -5.25
C PHE A 26 1.13 -30.94 -6.26
N SER A 27 0.82 -32.22 -6.05
CA SER A 27 1.16 -33.28 -7.02
C SER A 27 0.21 -33.30 -8.22
N GLU A 28 0.54 -34.04 -9.27
CA GLU A 28 -0.30 -34.22 -10.47
C GLU A 28 -1.65 -34.86 -10.12
N GLU A 29 -1.66 -35.81 -9.20
CA GLU A 29 -2.87 -36.46 -8.70
C GLU A 29 -3.42 -35.81 -7.42
N GLY A 30 -2.88 -34.66 -7.03
CA GLY A 30 -3.20 -33.97 -5.79
C GLY A 30 -4.51 -33.18 -5.82
N TRP A 31 -4.88 -32.68 -4.64
CA TRP A 31 -6.17 -31.99 -4.48
C TRP A 31 -6.31 -30.76 -5.38
N LEU A 32 -5.24 -29.99 -5.62
CA LEU A 32 -5.31 -28.81 -6.48
C LEU A 32 -5.52 -29.20 -7.94
N SER A 33 -4.77 -30.21 -8.44
CA SER A 33 -4.88 -30.70 -9.82
C SER A 33 -6.28 -31.27 -10.11
N GLN A 34 -6.87 -31.96 -9.14
CA GLN A 34 -8.21 -32.56 -9.27
C GLN A 34 -9.36 -31.54 -9.22
N LYS A 35 -9.17 -30.41 -8.52
CA LYS A 35 -10.28 -29.50 -8.20
C LYS A 35 -10.21 -28.15 -8.91
N ILE A 36 -9.04 -27.75 -9.37
CA ILE A 36 -8.82 -26.45 -10.01
C ILE A 36 -8.54 -26.68 -11.50
N LYS A 37 -9.46 -26.25 -12.34
CA LYS A 37 -9.32 -26.38 -13.80
C LYS A 37 -8.08 -25.62 -14.28
N GLY A 38 -7.20 -26.31 -15.01
CA GLY A 38 -5.99 -25.75 -15.59
C GLY A 38 -4.82 -25.59 -14.59
N PHE A 39 -4.96 -26.05 -13.35
CA PHE A 39 -3.84 -26.12 -12.42
C PHE A 39 -2.76 -27.07 -12.94
N ARG A 40 -1.51 -26.60 -12.95
CA ARG A 40 -0.34 -27.42 -13.28
C ARG A 40 0.67 -27.33 -12.13
N PRO A 41 1.11 -28.46 -11.57
CA PRO A 41 2.17 -28.48 -10.55
C PRO A 41 3.43 -27.78 -11.02
N ARG A 42 4.02 -26.97 -10.13
CA ARG A 42 5.28 -26.24 -10.38
C ARG A 42 6.24 -26.51 -9.24
N SER A 43 7.47 -26.89 -9.56
CA SER A 43 8.48 -27.21 -8.52
C SER A 43 8.78 -26.02 -7.60
N ALA A 44 8.83 -24.81 -8.15
CA ALA A 44 9.02 -23.58 -7.37
C ALA A 44 7.88 -23.35 -6.36
N GLN A 45 6.64 -23.60 -6.78
CA GLN A 45 5.47 -23.49 -5.91
C GLN A 45 5.49 -24.50 -4.76
N LEU A 46 5.85 -25.75 -5.06
CA LEU A 46 5.98 -26.80 -4.05
C LEU A 46 7.11 -26.48 -3.06
N LYS A 47 8.28 -26.03 -3.54
CA LYS A 47 9.41 -25.63 -2.68
C LYS A 47 9.00 -24.52 -1.69
N MET A 48 8.28 -23.49 -2.18
CA MET A 48 7.76 -22.44 -1.32
C MET A 48 6.78 -23.01 -0.28
N ALA A 49 5.85 -23.87 -0.70
CA ALA A 49 4.87 -24.45 0.21
C ALA A 49 5.54 -25.32 1.31
N GLN A 50 6.60 -26.04 0.95
CA GLN A 50 7.40 -26.82 1.91
C GLN A 50 8.14 -25.89 2.88
N ALA A 51 8.76 -24.79 2.42
CA ALA A 51 9.45 -23.81 3.27
C ALA A 51 8.45 -23.15 4.25
N VAL A 52 7.28 -22.74 3.77
CA VAL A 52 6.19 -22.22 4.64
C VAL A 52 5.74 -23.30 5.63
N GLY A 53 5.59 -24.54 5.19
CA GLY A 53 5.24 -25.68 6.06
C GLY A 53 6.29 -25.93 7.16
N ASN A 54 7.55 -25.81 6.84
CA ASN A 54 8.65 -25.90 7.81
C ASN A 54 8.65 -24.72 8.79
N ALA A 55 8.44 -23.50 8.31
CA ALA A 55 8.28 -22.31 9.15
C ALA A 55 7.15 -22.51 10.17
N VAL A 56 6.00 -23.03 9.74
CA VAL A 56 4.87 -23.35 10.63
C VAL A 56 5.25 -24.42 11.66
N ARG A 57 6.03 -25.42 11.27
CA ARG A 57 6.40 -26.54 12.14
C ARG A 57 7.43 -26.13 13.21
N PHE A 58 8.40 -25.32 12.83
CA PHE A 58 9.55 -24.99 13.68
C PHE A 58 9.48 -23.58 14.28
N ALA A 59 8.47 -22.79 13.91
CA ALA A 59 8.31 -21.38 14.26
C ALA A 59 9.53 -20.51 13.86
N ASN A 60 10.23 -20.88 12.78
CA ASN A 60 11.34 -20.10 12.23
C ASN A 60 10.84 -19.14 11.16
N PRO A 61 11.34 -17.89 11.13
CA PRO A 61 11.00 -16.96 10.05
C PRO A 61 11.48 -17.47 8.68
N VAL A 62 10.69 -17.23 7.63
CA VAL A 62 11.09 -17.51 6.26
C VAL A 62 10.86 -16.28 5.38
N VAL A 63 11.84 -15.94 4.56
CA VAL A 63 11.81 -14.85 3.59
C VAL A 63 11.93 -15.42 2.19
N VAL A 64 10.88 -15.26 1.39
CA VAL A 64 10.81 -15.87 0.06
C VAL A 64 10.60 -14.79 -1.00
N GLU A 65 11.56 -14.64 -1.91
CA GLU A 65 11.28 -13.99 -3.17
C GLU A 65 10.79 -15.04 -4.17
N ALA A 66 9.59 -14.85 -4.66
CA ALA A 66 9.02 -15.72 -5.69
C ALA A 66 8.54 -14.88 -6.87
N GLY A 67 9.20 -15.00 -7.99
CA GLY A 67 8.90 -14.26 -9.23
C GLY A 67 7.45 -14.40 -9.66
N THR A 68 7.03 -13.53 -10.59
CA THR A 68 5.69 -13.60 -11.19
C THR A 68 5.41 -14.98 -11.79
N GLY A 69 4.16 -15.42 -11.72
CA GLY A 69 3.76 -16.72 -12.25
C GLY A 69 4.13 -17.95 -11.41
N THR A 70 4.87 -17.83 -10.32
CA THR A 70 5.19 -18.97 -9.43
C THR A 70 3.98 -19.53 -8.69
N GLY A 71 2.91 -18.75 -8.53
CA GLY A 71 1.72 -19.14 -7.77
C GLY A 71 1.89 -18.97 -6.25
N LYS A 72 2.58 -17.89 -5.82
CA LYS A 72 2.84 -17.53 -4.42
C LYS A 72 1.64 -17.74 -3.51
N THR A 73 0.48 -17.21 -3.90
CA THR A 73 -0.75 -17.21 -3.09
C THR A 73 -1.13 -18.64 -2.69
N PHE A 74 -1.15 -19.57 -3.61
CA PHE A 74 -1.47 -20.96 -3.31
C PHE A 74 -0.38 -21.63 -2.48
N ALA A 75 0.90 -21.28 -2.74
CA ALA A 75 2.04 -21.85 -2.03
C ALA A 75 2.05 -21.51 -0.53
N TYR A 76 1.51 -20.37 -0.10
CA TYR A 76 1.38 -20.08 1.32
C TYR A 76 -0.01 -20.43 1.89
N LEU A 77 -1.09 -20.34 1.09
CA LEU A 77 -2.44 -20.69 1.58
C LEU A 77 -2.59 -22.16 1.92
N VAL A 78 -2.06 -23.05 1.08
CA VAL A 78 -2.20 -24.50 1.31
C VAL A 78 -1.59 -24.91 2.66
N PRO A 79 -0.31 -24.65 2.97
CA PRO A 79 0.25 -24.99 4.28
C PRO A 79 -0.46 -24.25 5.43
N ALA A 80 -0.88 -22.98 5.24
CA ALA A 80 -1.62 -22.25 6.26
C ALA A 80 -2.92 -22.97 6.64
N LEU A 81 -3.76 -23.31 5.67
CA LEU A 81 -5.04 -23.99 5.92
C LEU A 81 -4.85 -25.42 6.45
N LEU A 82 -3.85 -26.15 5.95
CA LEU A 82 -3.59 -27.53 6.41
C LEU A 82 -2.98 -27.57 7.83
N SER A 83 -2.39 -26.48 8.31
CA SER A 83 -1.79 -26.40 9.65
C SER A 83 -2.82 -26.45 10.77
N GLY A 84 -4.04 -25.94 10.51
CA GLY A 84 -5.06 -25.72 11.53
C GLY A 84 -4.73 -24.65 12.56
N LYS A 85 -3.64 -23.87 12.36
CA LYS A 85 -3.21 -22.80 13.25
C LYS A 85 -3.98 -21.53 12.96
N LYS A 86 -4.23 -20.72 13.99
CA LYS A 86 -4.75 -19.36 13.81
C LYS A 86 -3.79 -18.54 12.96
N THR A 87 -4.28 -18.06 11.82
CA THR A 87 -3.45 -17.45 10.79
C THR A 87 -3.91 -16.04 10.47
N ILE A 88 -2.97 -15.10 10.42
CA ILE A 88 -3.16 -13.77 9.83
C ILE A 88 -2.45 -13.72 8.50
N ILE A 89 -3.15 -13.28 7.44
CA ILE A 89 -2.56 -13.02 6.14
C ILE A 89 -2.67 -11.52 5.88
N SER A 90 -1.53 -10.86 5.83
CA SER A 90 -1.41 -9.42 5.60
C SER A 90 -0.95 -9.13 4.18
N THR A 91 -1.66 -8.27 3.45
CA THR A 91 -1.34 -7.90 2.05
C THR A 91 -0.99 -6.43 1.91
N GLY A 92 -0.33 -6.06 0.83
CA GLY A 92 0.11 -4.67 0.60
C GLY A 92 -1.02 -3.69 0.27
N SER A 93 -2.12 -4.14 -0.34
CA SER A 93 -3.20 -3.25 -0.81
C SER A 93 -4.59 -3.83 -0.57
N LYS A 94 -5.62 -2.94 -0.58
CA LYS A 94 -7.03 -3.32 -0.46
C LYS A 94 -7.48 -4.25 -1.60
N ASN A 95 -7.06 -3.97 -2.82
CA ASN A 95 -7.43 -4.77 -3.98
C ASN A 95 -6.87 -6.19 -3.89
N LEU A 96 -5.62 -6.34 -3.44
CA LEU A 96 -5.03 -7.66 -3.19
C LEU A 96 -5.74 -8.38 -2.04
N GLN A 97 -6.14 -7.65 -1.00
CA GLN A 97 -6.91 -8.18 0.12
C GLN A 97 -8.26 -8.73 -0.35
N ASP A 98 -8.99 -7.97 -1.17
CA ASP A 98 -10.28 -8.38 -1.73
C ASP A 98 -10.12 -9.56 -2.71
N GLN A 99 -9.10 -9.55 -3.56
CA GLN A 99 -8.79 -10.66 -4.46
C GLN A 99 -8.48 -11.94 -3.69
N LEU A 100 -7.63 -11.87 -2.68
CA LEU A 100 -7.26 -13.00 -1.84
C LEU A 100 -8.49 -13.59 -1.14
N PHE A 101 -9.32 -12.74 -0.53
CA PHE A 101 -10.48 -13.18 0.24
C PHE A 101 -11.62 -13.70 -0.62
N ASN A 102 -11.95 -13.02 -1.73
CA ASN A 102 -13.13 -13.34 -2.53
C ASN A 102 -12.86 -14.38 -3.62
N ARG A 103 -11.60 -14.58 -4.05
CA ARG A 103 -11.26 -15.48 -5.15
C ARG A 103 -10.34 -16.62 -4.75
N ASP A 104 -9.18 -16.29 -4.20
CA ASP A 104 -8.10 -17.27 -4.04
C ASP A 104 -8.36 -18.18 -2.84
N LEU A 105 -8.77 -17.63 -1.72
CA LEU A 105 -9.03 -18.38 -0.48
C LEU A 105 -10.24 -19.34 -0.63
N PRO A 106 -11.40 -18.93 -1.17
CA PRO A 106 -12.51 -19.86 -1.43
C PRO A 106 -12.14 -20.99 -2.39
N THR A 107 -11.30 -20.71 -3.38
CA THR A 107 -10.81 -21.72 -4.34
C THR A 107 -10.01 -22.81 -3.62
N ILE A 108 -9.08 -22.42 -2.76
CA ILE A 108 -8.26 -23.37 -1.98
C ILE A 108 -9.08 -24.06 -0.89
N GLN A 109 -9.99 -23.36 -0.20
CA GLN A 109 -10.90 -23.97 0.78
C GLN A 109 -11.70 -25.11 0.16
N LYS A 110 -12.25 -24.88 -1.05
CA LYS A 110 -13.00 -25.89 -1.79
C LYS A 110 -12.12 -27.07 -2.19
N ALA A 111 -10.89 -26.80 -2.67
CA ALA A 111 -9.96 -27.84 -3.08
C ALA A 111 -9.54 -28.74 -1.90
N LEU A 112 -9.21 -28.14 -0.76
CA LEU A 112 -8.78 -28.83 0.46
C LEU A 112 -9.94 -29.32 1.35
N LYS A 113 -11.20 -29.01 1.00
CA LYS A 113 -12.39 -29.24 1.85
C LYS A 113 -12.23 -28.63 3.25
N TYR A 114 -11.60 -27.47 3.32
CA TYR A 114 -11.38 -26.75 4.58
C TYR A 114 -12.69 -26.24 5.16
N LYS A 115 -12.90 -26.47 6.46
CA LYS A 115 -14.15 -26.11 7.17
C LYS A 115 -13.97 -24.98 8.19
N GLY A 116 -12.74 -24.48 8.37
CA GLY A 116 -12.47 -23.41 9.31
C GLY A 116 -13.10 -22.08 8.86
N LYS A 117 -13.34 -21.21 9.83
CA LYS A 117 -13.90 -19.87 9.61
C LYS A 117 -12.84 -18.95 9.03
N VAL A 118 -13.20 -18.17 8.03
CA VAL A 118 -12.35 -17.14 7.44
C VAL A 118 -13.01 -15.77 7.56
N ALA A 119 -12.22 -14.73 7.79
CA ALA A 119 -12.73 -13.36 7.90
C ALA A 119 -11.84 -12.38 7.15
N LEU A 120 -12.47 -11.34 6.60
CA LEU A 120 -11.84 -10.17 6.05
C LEU A 120 -12.00 -9.04 7.06
N LEU A 121 -10.89 -8.37 7.42
CA LEU A 121 -10.94 -7.20 8.27
C LEU A 121 -10.17 -6.05 7.63
N LYS A 122 -10.88 -4.97 7.36
CA LYS A 122 -10.31 -3.71 6.84
C LYS A 122 -10.22 -2.67 7.97
N GLY A 123 -9.43 -1.63 7.76
CA GLY A 123 -9.40 -0.49 8.65
C GLY A 123 -10.77 0.21 8.73
N ARG A 124 -11.09 0.83 9.88
CA ARG A 124 -12.41 1.45 10.15
C ARG A 124 -12.87 2.46 9.10
N ALA A 125 -11.94 3.17 8.46
CA ALA A 125 -12.23 4.13 7.38
C ALA A 125 -12.72 3.47 6.07
N ASN A 126 -12.88 2.15 6.04
CA ASN A 126 -13.46 1.44 4.89
C ASN A 126 -14.92 1.03 5.15
N TYR A 127 -15.43 1.23 6.35
CA TYR A 127 -16.80 0.85 6.72
C TYR A 127 -17.67 2.08 6.92
N LEU A 128 -18.93 1.97 6.50
CA LEU A 128 -19.95 2.95 6.81
C LEU A 128 -20.11 3.09 8.33
N CYS A 129 -19.99 4.30 8.85
CA CYS A 129 -20.28 4.64 10.23
C CYS A 129 -21.71 5.16 10.32
N LEU A 130 -22.57 4.44 11.05
CA LEU A 130 -23.99 4.81 11.19
C LEU A 130 -24.17 6.14 11.89
N GLU A 131 -23.41 6.37 12.96
CA GLU A 131 -23.41 7.63 13.70
C GLU A 131 -23.04 8.83 12.81
N ARG A 132 -22.01 8.68 11.95
CA ARG A 132 -21.62 9.73 10.99
C ARG A 132 -22.67 9.93 9.90
N LEU A 133 -23.30 8.85 9.45
CA LEU A 133 -24.42 8.93 8.50
C LEU A 133 -25.58 9.74 9.09
N ASP A 134 -25.97 9.44 10.33
CA ASP A 134 -27.06 10.15 11.01
C ASP A 134 -26.72 11.64 11.22
N GLN A 135 -25.48 11.94 11.62
CA GLN A 135 -25.01 13.32 11.75
C GLN A 135 -25.05 14.08 10.42
N VAL A 136 -24.60 13.47 9.32
CA VAL A 136 -24.62 14.09 7.98
C VAL A 136 -26.06 14.33 7.53
N ILE A 137 -26.98 13.43 7.82
CA ILE A 137 -28.42 13.58 7.51
C ILE A 137 -29.04 14.72 8.34
N ALA A 138 -28.75 14.76 9.63
CA ALA A 138 -29.35 15.76 10.56
C ALA A 138 -28.87 17.20 10.28
N MET A 139 -27.59 17.37 9.90
CA MET A 139 -27.02 18.69 9.62
C MET A 139 -27.36 19.24 8.23
N GLY A 140 -27.85 18.40 7.34
CA GLY A 140 -27.89 18.71 5.91
C GLY A 140 -26.50 18.77 5.29
N VAL A 141 -26.36 18.27 4.07
CA VAL A 141 -25.07 18.33 3.36
C VAL A 141 -24.86 19.75 2.85
N LEU A 142 -23.84 20.42 3.34
CA LEU A 142 -23.27 21.62 2.71
C LEU A 142 -22.44 21.14 1.51
N GLY A 143 -23.03 21.08 0.33
CA GLY A 143 -22.30 20.61 -0.85
C GLY A 143 -23.14 20.67 -2.12
N ASP A 144 -22.48 20.38 -3.23
CA ASP A 144 -23.09 20.33 -4.56
C ASP A 144 -24.18 19.26 -4.69
N LYS A 145 -25.05 19.38 -5.68
CA LYS A 145 -26.12 18.40 -6.00
C LYS A 145 -25.60 16.97 -6.16
N SER A 146 -24.37 16.81 -6.62
CA SER A 146 -23.69 15.50 -6.78
C SER A 146 -23.47 14.79 -5.43
N VAL A 147 -23.07 15.52 -4.40
CA VAL A 147 -22.82 14.99 -3.03
C VAL A 147 -24.14 14.53 -2.40
N LEU A 148 -25.23 15.28 -2.60
CA LEU A 148 -26.58 14.90 -2.16
C LEU A 148 -27.08 13.64 -2.86
N ALA A 149 -26.83 13.53 -4.18
CA ALA A 149 -27.20 12.34 -4.94
C ALA A 149 -26.43 11.10 -4.42
N ASP A 150 -25.15 11.23 -4.15
CA ASP A 150 -24.33 10.14 -3.62
C ASP A 150 -24.76 9.74 -2.19
N LEU A 151 -25.10 10.71 -1.32
CA LEU A 151 -25.68 10.42 -0.01
C LEU A 151 -26.98 9.60 -0.13
N SER A 152 -27.84 9.94 -1.07
CA SER A 152 -29.08 9.18 -1.33
C SER A 152 -28.79 7.73 -1.74
N LYS A 153 -27.77 7.52 -2.60
CA LYS A 153 -27.33 6.17 -3.00
C LYS A 153 -26.79 5.36 -1.80
N VAL A 154 -25.95 5.99 -0.94
CA VAL A 154 -25.45 5.32 0.27
C VAL A 154 -26.59 4.94 1.21
N ARG A 155 -27.55 5.83 1.45
CA ARG A 155 -28.72 5.52 2.29
C ARG A 155 -29.52 4.33 1.77
N LYS A 156 -29.70 4.22 0.46
CA LYS A 156 -30.40 3.10 -0.17
C LYS A 156 -29.58 1.81 -0.04
N TRP A 157 -28.27 1.87 -0.31
CA TRP A 157 -27.36 0.73 -0.19
C TRP A 157 -27.23 0.25 1.26
N HIS A 158 -27.21 1.17 2.23
CA HIS A 158 -27.14 0.83 3.66
C HIS A 158 -28.26 -0.14 4.10
N GLN A 159 -29.44 -0.03 3.52
CA GLN A 159 -30.58 -0.91 3.87
C GLN A 159 -30.37 -2.37 3.43
N SER A 160 -29.44 -2.63 2.51
CA SER A 160 -29.19 -3.96 1.93
C SER A 160 -27.83 -4.55 2.30
N THR A 161 -26.85 -3.71 2.71
CA THR A 161 -25.52 -4.22 3.06
C THR A 161 -25.52 -4.98 4.38
N GLN A 162 -24.76 -6.09 4.41
CA GLN A 162 -24.53 -6.88 5.64
C GLN A 162 -23.14 -6.62 6.24
N THR A 163 -22.24 -6.04 5.47
CA THR A 163 -20.85 -5.81 5.84
C THR A 163 -20.58 -4.35 6.19
N GLY A 164 -21.28 -3.42 5.55
CA GLY A 164 -21.02 -2.00 5.59
C GLY A 164 -19.70 -1.59 4.92
N ASP A 165 -19.04 -2.50 4.19
CA ASP A 165 -17.81 -2.21 3.43
C ASP A 165 -18.13 -1.31 2.23
N LEU A 166 -17.63 -0.08 2.27
CA LEU A 166 -17.91 0.93 1.24
C LEU A 166 -17.42 0.54 -0.16
N SER A 167 -16.46 -0.38 -0.27
CA SER A 167 -16.03 -0.90 -1.58
C SER A 167 -17.13 -1.71 -2.29
N GLU A 168 -18.12 -2.22 -1.56
CA GLU A 168 -19.29 -2.92 -2.13
C GLU A 168 -20.35 -1.96 -2.67
N CYS A 169 -20.24 -0.65 -2.38
CA CYS A 169 -21.17 0.38 -2.86
C CYS A 169 -20.79 0.86 -4.27
N VAL A 170 -20.88 -0.02 -5.26
CA VAL A 170 -20.46 0.22 -6.66
C VAL A 170 -21.17 1.38 -7.37
N THR A 171 -22.26 1.89 -6.80
CA THR A 171 -23.03 3.02 -7.36
C THR A 171 -22.40 4.39 -7.11
N ILE A 172 -21.32 4.45 -6.32
CA ILE A 172 -20.62 5.67 -5.94
C ILE A 172 -19.17 5.56 -6.40
N ALA A 173 -18.62 6.68 -6.89
CA ALA A 173 -17.20 6.74 -7.23
C ALA A 173 -16.32 6.62 -5.98
N GLU A 174 -15.20 5.92 -6.08
CA GLU A 174 -14.26 5.72 -4.96
C GLU A 174 -13.69 7.04 -4.40
N ASP A 175 -13.67 8.09 -5.22
CA ASP A 175 -13.20 9.44 -4.89
C ASP A 175 -14.32 10.41 -4.50
N SER A 176 -15.55 9.92 -4.31
CA SER A 176 -16.69 10.77 -3.95
C SER A 176 -16.43 11.54 -2.65
N PRO A 177 -16.63 12.88 -2.65
CA PRO A 177 -16.42 13.74 -1.48
C PRO A 177 -17.29 13.41 -0.27
N ILE A 178 -18.34 12.60 -0.45
CA ILE A 178 -19.21 12.18 0.66
C ILE A 178 -18.55 11.08 1.50
N LEU A 179 -17.78 10.16 0.90
CA LEU A 179 -17.23 8.99 1.59
C LEU A 179 -16.41 9.34 2.84
N PRO A 180 -15.50 10.32 2.83
CA PRO A 180 -14.76 10.73 4.03
C PRO A 180 -15.64 11.27 5.16
N GLN A 181 -16.88 11.70 4.86
CA GLN A 181 -17.82 12.20 5.86
C GLN A 181 -18.63 11.09 6.54
N LEU A 182 -18.71 9.92 5.90
CA LEU A 182 -19.51 8.77 6.33
C LEU A 182 -18.70 7.71 7.07
N VAL A 183 -17.40 7.91 7.26
CA VAL A 183 -16.52 6.97 7.96
C VAL A 183 -16.06 7.52 9.29
N SER A 184 -15.72 6.63 10.23
CA SER A 184 -15.08 7.03 11.49
C SER A 184 -13.56 6.92 11.41
N THR A 185 -12.90 7.76 12.17
CA THR A 185 -11.45 7.69 12.44
C THR A 185 -11.22 7.19 13.86
N THR A 186 -9.97 6.98 14.25
CA THR A 186 -9.62 6.63 15.64
C THR A 186 -10.05 7.74 16.59
N GLU A 187 -9.87 8.98 16.14
CA GLU A 187 -10.08 10.18 16.94
C GLU A 187 -11.57 10.52 17.15
N ASN A 188 -12.44 10.22 16.18
CA ASN A 188 -13.85 10.63 16.23
C ASN A 188 -14.84 9.50 16.54
N CYS A 189 -14.34 8.27 16.77
CA CYS A 189 -15.20 7.15 17.12
C CYS A 189 -15.55 7.15 18.61
N LEU A 190 -16.84 7.10 18.93
CA LEU A 190 -17.33 7.08 20.32
C LEU A 190 -17.05 5.74 21.04
N GLY A 191 -16.56 4.71 20.33
CA GLY A 191 -16.26 3.42 20.95
C GLY A 191 -17.50 2.74 21.51
N ALA A 192 -17.41 2.23 22.74
CA ALA A 192 -18.51 1.52 23.42
C ALA A 192 -19.71 2.42 23.75
N ASP A 193 -19.48 3.73 23.86
CA ASP A 193 -20.51 4.72 24.20
C ASP A 193 -21.32 5.17 22.97
N CYS A 194 -21.00 4.65 21.78
CA CYS A 194 -21.73 4.98 20.54
C CYS A 194 -23.17 4.44 20.59
N PRO A 195 -24.20 5.27 20.33
CA PRO A 195 -25.59 4.82 20.26
C PRO A 195 -25.79 3.64 19.29
N ASN A 196 -25.03 3.66 18.18
CA ASN A 196 -25.06 2.66 17.11
C ASN A 196 -24.06 1.50 17.34
N TYR A 197 -23.51 1.30 18.56
CA TYR A 197 -22.44 0.33 18.82
C TYR A 197 -22.81 -1.11 18.46
N LYS A 198 -24.04 -1.54 18.77
CA LYS A 198 -24.52 -2.92 18.49
C LYS A 198 -24.61 -3.22 16.99
N GLU A 199 -24.96 -2.22 16.19
CA GLU A 199 -25.14 -2.30 14.75
C GLU A 199 -23.88 -1.88 13.98
N CYS A 200 -22.84 -1.43 14.69
CA CYS A 200 -21.61 -0.92 14.12
C CYS A 200 -20.90 -1.97 13.24
N HIS A 201 -20.75 -1.69 11.97
CA HIS A 201 -20.10 -2.58 11.00
C HIS A 201 -18.65 -2.93 11.37
N VAL A 202 -17.90 -1.96 11.92
CA VAL A 202 -16.51 -2.19 12.40
C VAL A 202 -16.50 -3.18 13.55
N VAL A 203 -17.41 -3.05 14.52
CA VAL A 203 -17.52 -3.94 15.69
C VAL A 203 -17.91 -5.35 15.23
N GLN A 204 -18.85 -5.47 14.30
CA GLN A 204 -19.26 -6.75 13.75
C GLN A 204 -18.14 -7.42 12.95
N ALA A 205 -17.40 -6.67 12.12
CA ALA A 205 -16.25 -7.18 11.36
C ALA A 205 -15.14 -7.67 12.31
N ARG A 206 -14.82 -6.92 13.36
CA ARG A 206 -13.84 -7.33 14.38
C ARG A 206 -14.28 -8.59 15.12
N ARG A 207 -15.54 -8.68 15.51
CA ARG A 207 -16.07 -9.90 16.17
C ARG A 207 -15.92 -11.13 15.27
N LYS A 208 -16.28 -11.01 13.98
CA LYS A 208 -16.07 -12.08 13.00
C LYS A 208 -14.60 -12.47 12.87
N ALA A 209 -13.69 -11.48 12.87
CA ALA A 209 -12.25 -11.72 12.80
C ALA A 209 -11.71 -12.43 14.05
N MET A 210 -12.17 -12.06 15.26
CA MET A 210 -11.77 -12.72 16.52
C MET A 210 -12.17 -14.19 16.58
N GLU A 211 -13.31 -14.55 15.95
CA GLU A 211 -13.83 -15.93 15.89
C GLU A 211 -13.22 -16.75 14.73
N ALA A 212 -12.49 -16.12 13.81
CA ALA A 212 -11.99 -16.79 12.62
C ALA A 212 -10.69 -17.55 12.88
N ASP A 213 -10.49 -18.62 12.11
CA ASP A 213 -9.24 -19.39 12.08
C ASP A 213 -8.21 -18.73 11.16
N VAL A 214 -8.70 -18.07 10.09
CA VAL A 214 -7.87 -17.30 9.15
C VAL A 214 -8.45 -15.91 8.97
N VAL A 215 -7.61 -14.88 9.18
CA VAL A 215 -8.00 -13.48 9.02
C VAL A 215 -7.14 -12.83 7.95
N VAL A 216 -7.80 -12.22 6.96
CA VAL A 216 -7.13 -11.42 5.92
C VAL A 216 -7.19 -9.96 6.32
N VAL A 217 -6.01 -9.32 6.41
CA VAL A 217 -5.85 -7.89 6.72
C VAL A 217 -4.93 -7.24 5.68
N ASN A 218 -4.73 -5.94 5.75
CA ASN A 218 -3.64 -5.27 5.05
C ASN A 218 -2.50 -4.90 6.02
N HIS A 219 -1.32 -4.59 5.45
CA HIS A 219 -0.15 -4.20 6.26
C HIS A 219 -0.41 -3.01 7.16
N HIS A 220 -1.21 -2.04 6.70
CA HIS A 220 -1.59 -0.88 7.50
C HIS A 220 -2.34 -1.26 8.78
N LEU A 221 -3.32 -2.17 8.67
CA LEU A 221 -4.08 -2.61 9.84
C LEU A 221 -3.23 -3.46 10.78
N PHE A 222 -2.35 -4.30 10.22
CA PHE A 222 -1.41 -5.10 11.00
C PHE A 222 -0.45 -4.21 11.81
N CYS A 223 0.18 -3.22 11.16
CA CYS A 223 1.09 -2.29 11.83
C CYS A 223 0.36 -1.39 12.84
N ALA A 224 -0.89 -1.00 12.55
CA ALA A 224 -1.72 -0.27 13.51
C ALA A 224 -1.99 -1.09 14.78
N ASP A 225 -2.26 -2.40 14.63
CA ASP A 225 -2.45 -3.31 15.76
C ASP A 225 -1.17 -3.44 16.59
N MET A 226 -0.02 -3.60 15.93
CA MET A 226 1.28 -3.62 16.63
C MET A 226 1.50 -2.36 17.46
N ALA A 227 1.24 -1.18 16.88
CA ALA A 227 1.41 0.10 17.57
C ALA A 227 0.45 0.24 18.77
N VAL A 228 -0.80 -0.25 18.66
CA VAL A 228 -1.77 -0.25 19.76
C VAL A 228 -1.36 -1.21 20.87
N LYS A 229 -0.88 -2.41 20.51
CA LYS A 229 -0.38 -3.39 21.49
C LYS A 229 0.82 -2.89 22.28
N GLU A 230 1.71 -2.09 21.67
CA GLU A 230 2.82 -1.44 22.40
C GLU A 230 2.32 -0.50 23.52
N THR A 231 1.16 0.14 23.33
CA THR A 231 0.57 1.03 24.36
C THR A 231 -0.16 0.27 25.47
N GLY A 232 -0.39 -1.03 25.31
CA GLY A 232 -1.13 -1.88 26.26
C GLY A 232 -2.66 -1.67 26.23
N PHE A 233 -3.20 -0.88 25.32
CA PHE A 233 -4.61 -0.52 25.24
C PHE A 233 -5.37 -1.23 24.11
N GLY A 234 -5.48 -2.56 24.18
CA GLY A 234 -6.41 -3.32 23.34
C GLY A 234 -5.78 -3.99 22.10
N GLU A 235 -6.64 -4.65 21.34
CA GLU A 235 -6.27 -5.41 20.13
C GLU A 235 -7.21 -5.03 19.00
N LEU A 236 -6.64 -4.85 17.79
CA LEU A 236 -7.44 -4.61 16.57
C LEU A 236 -7.68 -5.90 15.80
N ILE A 237 -6.71 -6.82 15.85
CA ILE A 237 -6.73 -8.14 15.19
C ILE A 237 -6.44 -9.24 16.23
N PRO A 238 -6.96 -10.46 16.03
CA PRO A 238 -6.74 -11.56 16.97
C PRO A 238 -5.26 -11.96 17.06
N GLU A 239 -4.90 -12.64 18.15
CA GLU A 239 -3.61 -13.35 18.23
C GLU A 239 -3.53 -14.44 17.16
N ALA A 240 -2.33 -14.65 16.63
CA ALA A 240 -2.06 -15.66 15.61
C ALA A 240 -0.84 -16.51 15.95
N GLU A 241 -0.82 -17.74 15.46
CA GLU A 241 0.31 -18.66 15.50
C GLU A 241 1.10 -18.66 14.18
N LEU A 242 0.50 -18.12 13.11
CA LEU A 242 1.11 -17.95 11.80
C LEU A 242 0.75 -16.57 11.25
N VAL A 243 1.76 -15.81 10.86
CA VAL A 243 1.60 -14.52 10.18
C VAL A 243 2.29 -14.57 8.83
N ILE A 244 1.54 -14.27 7.78
CA ILE A 244 2.03 -14.24 6.40
C ILE A 244 1.92 -12.82 5.88
N PHE A 245 3.05 -12.24 5.43
CA PHE A 245 3.08 -10.97 4.72
C PHE A 245 3.25 -11.21 3.23
N ASP A 246 2.22 -10.93 2.46
CA ASP A 246 2.27 -10.94 0.99
C ASP A 246 2.51 -9.53 0.47
N GLU A 247 3.39 -9.39 -0.53
CA GLU A 247 3.99 -8.12 -0.96
C GLU A 247 4.76 -7.43 0.17
N ALA A 248 5.54 -8.22 0.91
CA ALA A 248 6.27 -7.82 2.12
C ALA A 248 7.29 -6.68 1.90
N HIS A 249 7.69 -6.41 0.65
CA HIS A 249 8.59 -5.29 0.31
C HIS A 249 8.08 -3.92 0.79
N GLN A 250 6.75 -3.76 0.93
CA GLN A 250 6.13 -2.51 1.42
C GLN A 250 6.16 -2.38 2.95
N LEU A 251 6.35 -3.49 3.65
CA LEU A 251 6.18 -3.54 5.10
C LEU A 251 7.11 -2.59 5.88
N PRO A 252 8.42 -2.43 5.54
CA PRO A 252 9.31 -1.54 6.27
C PRO A 252 8.85 -0.07 6.26
N ASP A 253 8.36 0.42 5.13
CA ASP A 253 7.91 1.81 5.01
C ASP A 253 6.54 2.03 5.66
N ILE A 254 5.64 1.07 5.55
CA ILE A 254 4.35 1.10 6.23
C ILE A 254 4.56 1.05 7.76
N ALA A 255 5.40 0.15 8.26
CA ALA A 255 5.70 0.07 9.69
C ALA A 255 6.27 1.38 10.22
N SER A 256 7.19 2.03 9.48
CA SER A 256 7.75 3.32 9.88
C SER A 256 6.68 4.41 10.05
N GLN A 257 5.59 4.38 9.29
CA GLN A 257 4.48 5.32 9.44
C GLN A 257 3.70 5.09 10.75
N TYR A 258 3.46 3.84 11.12
CA TYR A 258 2.66 3.52 12.32
C TYR A 258 3.43 3.65 13.62
N PHE A 259 4.74 3.45 13.62
CA PHE A 259 5.61 3.75 14.76
C PHE A 259 6.00 5.23 14.83
N GLY A 260 5.61 6.01 13.85
CA GLY A 260 5.71 7.47 13.83
C GLY A 260 4.51 8.16 14.48
N GLN A 261 4.60 9.49 14.55
CA GLN A 261 3.51 10.38 14.99
C GLN A 261 3.26 11.43 13.90
N SER A 262 2.01 11.81 13.70
CA SER A 262 1.68 12.83 12.71
C SER A 262 0.53 13.71 13.16
N LEU A 263 0.57 14.98 12.75
CA LEU A 263 -0.51 15.94 12.91
C LEU A 263 -0.84 16.56 11.56
N SER A 264 -2.07 16.44 11.12
CA SER A 264 -2.53 17.00 9.85
C SER A 264 -3.53 18.13 10.04
N SER A 265 -3.56 19.05 9.08
CA SER A 265 -4.62 20.07 9.02
C SER A 265 -6.01 19.47 9.01
N ARG A 266 -6.18 18.28 8.40
CA ARG A 266 -7.45 17.58 8.36
C ARG A 266 -7.93 17.17 9.75
N GLN A 267 -7.05 16.60 10.60
CA GLN A 267 -7.39 16.25 11.98
C GLN A 267 -7.86 17.47 12.76
N LEU A 268 -7.19 18.62 12.58
CA LEU A 268 -7.57 19.88 13.23
C LEU A 268 -8.91 20.41 12.70
N PHE A 269 -9.17 20.32 11.40
CA PHE A 269 -10.47 20.73 10.83
C PHE A 269 -11.61 19.80 11.26
N ASP A 270 -11.39 18.48 11.30
CA ASP A 270 -12.37 17.52 11.78
C ASP A 270 -12.70 17.79 13.26
N LEU A 271 -11.70 18.12 14.08
CA LEU A 271 -11.88 18.53 15.47
C LEU A 271 -12.74 19.79 15.60
N CYS A 272 -12.46 20.84 14.81
CA CYS A 272 -13.25 22.07 14.78
C CYS A 272 -14.71 21.79 14.33
N LYS A 273 -14.87 20.90 13.35
CA LYS A 273 -16.20 20.48 12.88
C LYS A 273 -16.99 19.76 13.97
N ASP A 274 -16.36 18.80 14.67
CA ASP A 274 -17.01 18.06 15.75
C ASP A 274 -17.44 19.01 16.90
N ILE A 275 -16.59 19.98 17.26
CA ILE A 275 -16.92 21.03 18.24
C ILE A 275 -18.14 21.84 17.79
N ASN A 276 -18.16 22.26 16.53
CA ASN A 276 -19.29 23.03 15.97
C ASN A 276 -20.59 22.21 15.92
N VAL A 277 -20.49 20.88 15.74
CA VAL A 277 -21.65 19.98 15.84
C VAL A 277 -22.20 19.98 17.25
N VAL A 278 -21.36 19.70 18.24
CA VAL A 278 -21.77 19.68 19.67
C VAL A 278 -22.36 21.04 20.10
N TYR A 279 -21.75 22.15 19.68
CA TYR A 279 -22.28 23.48 19.94
C TYR A 279 -23.70 23.64 19.39
N ARG A 280 -23.95 23.24 18.14
CA ARG A 280 -25.25 23.45 17.46
C ARG A 280 -26.33 22.48 17.93
N THR A 281 -25.98 21.28 18.34
CA THR A 281 -26.95 20.24 18.72
C THR A 281 -27.20 20.17 20.23
N GLU A 282 -26.15 20.23 21.06
CA GLU A 282 -26.21 19.90 22.48
C GLU A 282 -25.97 21.12 23.38
N LEU A 283 -25.08 22.05 23.01
CA LEU A 283 -24.59 23.14 23.87
C LEU A 283 -24.78 24.52 23.24
N LYS A 284 -25.97 24.82 22.76
CA LYS A 284 -26.33 26.11 22.11
C LYS A 284 -26.13 27.33 23.02
N ASP A 285 -26.17 27.13 24.32
CA ASP A 285 -25.92 28.14 25.35
C ASP A 285 -24.44 28.57 25.43
N LEU A 286 -23.52 27.75 24.90
CA LEU A 286 -22.09 27.97 24.99
C LEU A 286 -21.52 28.65 23.72
N ALA A 287 -21.98 29.86 23.40
CA ALA A 287 -21.60 30.58 22.18
C ALA A 287 -20.09 30.80 22.02
N GLN A 288 -19.33 30.82 23.12
CA GLN A 288 -17.86 30.91 23.10
C GLN A 288 -17.21 29.69 22.48
N LEU A 289 -17.82 28.50 22.53
CA LEU A 289 -17.29 27.25 22.00
C LEU A 289 -17.21 27.30 20.47
N GLY A 290 -18.27 27.74 19.80
CA GLY A 290 -18.28 27.90 18.34
C GLY A 290 -17.27 28.95 17.87
N LYS A 291 -17.20 30.12 18.53
CA LYS A 291 -16.21 31.16 18.20
C LYS A 291 -14.77 30.68 18.35
N ALA A 292 -14.48 29.93 19.42
CA ALA A 292 -13.14 29.39 19.65
C ALA A 292 -12.75 28.32 18.59
N ALA A 293 -13.70 27.48 18.15
CA ALA A 293 -13.49 26.55 17.05
C ALA A 293 -13.18 27.26 15.73
N ASP A 294 -13.91 28.35 15.44
CA ASP A 294 -13.67 29.15 14.22
C ASP A 294 -12.30 29.84 14.25
N LEU A 295 -11.84 30.31 15.43
CA LEU A 295 -10.49 30.87 15.61
C LEU A 295 -9.40 29.82 15.36
N LEU A 296 -9.57 28.62 15.90
CA LEU A 296 -8.64 27.51 15.65
C LEU A 296 -8.63 27.17 14.16
N GLN A 297 -9.79 27.02 13.53
CA GLN A 297 -9.88 26.73 12.10
C GLN A 297 -9.14 27.77 11.25
N LYS A 298 -9.31 29.07 11.56
CA LYS A 298 -8.62 30.14 10.87
C LYS A 298 -7.10 30.07 11.08
N SER A 299 -6.63 29.83 12.31
CA SER A 299 -5.19 29.72 12.56
C SER A 299 -4.53 28.55 11.83
N VAL A 300 -5.25 27.43 11.65
CA VAL A 300 -4.80 26.29 10.85
C VAL A 300 -4.68 26.67 9.36
N GLN A 301 -5.62 27.45 8.83
CA GLN A 301 -5.57 27.94 7.45
C GLN A 301 -4.41 28.94 7.27
N ASP A 302 -4.25 29.89 8.19
CA ASP A 302 -3.16 30.87 8.17
C ASP A 302 -1.80 30.18 8.24
N PHE A 303 -1.64 29.16 9.10
CA PHE A 303 -0.41 28.39 9.20
C PHE A 303 -0.04 27.72 7.88
N ARG A 304 -1.02 27.12 7.16
CA ARG A 304 -0.77 26.54 5.83
C ARG A 304 -0.24 27.61 4.85
N LEU A 305 -0.76 28.82 4.89
CA LEU A 305 -0.28 29.93 4.04
C LEU A 305 1.15 30.34 4.39
N PHE A 306 1.51 30.33 5.67
CA PHE A 306 2.88 30.65 6.11
C PHE A 306 3.92 29.62 5.67
N MET A 307 3.53 28.36 5.46
CA MET A 307 4.42 27.33 4.92
C MET A 307 4.87 27.64 3.48
N GLY A 308 4.20 28.55 2.77
CA GLY A 308 4.53 28.94 1.41
C GLY A 308 4.32 27.84 0.36
N GLY A 309 4.86 28.07 -0.84
CA GLY A 309 4.87 27.11 -1.95
C GLY A 309 3.53 26.91 -2.63
N GLU A 310 3.56 26.85 -3.97
CA GLU A 310 2.46 26.36 -4.80
C GLU A 310 2.68 24.90 -5.13
N GLY A 311 1.62 24.08 -5.07
CA GLY A 311 1.69 22.65 -5.36
C GLY A 311 2.03 21.79 -4.14
N GLN A 312 2.61 20.63 -4.39
CA GLN A 312 3.00 19.67 -3.36
C GLN A 312 4.44 19.97 -2.92
N ILE A 313 4.61 20.31 -1.66
CA ILE A 313 5.93 20.57 -1.06
C ILE A 313 6.20 19.58 0.06
N ARG A 314 7.48 19.23 0.23
CA ARG A 314 8.00 18.41 1.32
C ARG A 314 9.31 18.98 1.81
N GLY A 315 9.58 18.89 3.11
CA GLY A 315 10.82 19.38 3.67
C GLY A 315 11.04 18.99 5.13
N ASN A 316 12.18 19.38 5.67
CA ASN A 316 12.55 19.18 7.06
C ASN A 316 11.89 20.24 7.94
N LEU A 317 11.28 19.83 9.07
CA LEU A 317 10.65 20.76 10.01
C LEU A 317 11.65 21.73 10.63
N ARG A 318 12.89 21.31 10.87
CA ARG A 318 13.94 22.20 11.41
C ARG A 318 14.24 23.35 10.45
N GLU A 319 14.27 23.08 9.15
CA GLU A 319 14.47 24.11 8.12
C GLU A 319 13.26 25.04 8.03
N LEU A 320 12.06 24.48 8.10
CA LEU A 320 10.81 25.24 8.07
C LEU A 320 10.70 26.21 9.28
N PHE A 321 11.15 25.79 10.45
CA PHE A 321 11.10 26.58 11.69
C PHE A 321 12.16 27.68 11.78
N VAL A 322 13.03 27.82 10.80
CA VAL A 322 13.89 29.01 10.66
C VAL A 322 13.06 30.27 10.35
N ASP A 323 11.91 30.10 9.66
CA ASP A 323 10.98 31.21 9.42
C ASP A 323 10.15 31.49 10.68
N LYS A 324 10.36 32.65 11.26
CA LYS A 324 9.66 33.12 12.45
C LYS A 324 8.13 33.14 12.27
N LYS A 325 7.63 33.46 11.06
CA LYS A 325 6.18 33.48 10.77
C LYS A 325 5.55 32.11 10.93
N VAL A 326 6.26 31.05 10.54
CA VAL A 326 5.81 29.66 10.68
C VAL A 326 5.76 29.28 12.15
N VAL A 327 6.79 29.61 12.93
CA VAL A 327 6.84 29.34 14.37
C VAL A 327 5.72 30.10 15.10
N ASP A 328 5.52 31.38 14.81
CA ASP A 328 4.45 32.19 15.37
C ASP A 328 3.06 31.63 15.00
N GLY A 329 2.90 31.15 13.77
CA GLY A 329 1.67 30.49 13.31
C GLY A 329 1.36 29.21 14.09
N LEU A 330 2.37 28.37 14.33
CA LEU A 330 2.22 27.15 15.11
C LEU A 330 1.92 27.43 16.59
N ASN A 331 2.58 28.41 17.18
CA ASN A 331 2.29 28.89 18.53
C ASN A 331 0.84 29.38 18.66
N LYS A 332 0.34 30.09 17.65
CA LYS A 332 -1.05 30.57 17.61
C LYS A 332 -2.07 29.43 17.57
N ILE A 333 -1.77 28.33 16.84
CA ILE A 333 -2.58 27.11 16.88
C ILE A 333 -2.60 26.56 18.31
N SER A 334 -1.44 26.47 18.98
CA SER A 334 -1.32 26.01 20.35
C SER A 334 -2.13 26.87 21.35
N GLU A 335 -2.05 28.19 21.21
CA GLU A 335 -2.82 29.15 22.03
C GLU A 335 -4.33 28.97 21.86
N HIS A 336 -4.81 28.76 20.62
CA HIS A 336 -6.23 28.52 20.37
C HIS A 336 -6.70 27.15 20.89
N ILE A 337 -5.86 26.13 20.86
CA ILE A 337 -6.11 24.84 21.49
C ILE A 337 -6.23 25.00 23.02
N ASP A 338 -5.34 25.79 23.63
CA ASP A 338 -5.39 26.07 25.07
C ASP A 338 -6.67 26.85 25.46
N PHE A 339 -7.04 27.82 24.65
CA PHE A 339 -8.26 28.59 24.84
C PHE A 339 -9.51 27.70 24.75
N LEU A 340 -9.60 26.84 23.72
CA LEU A 340 -10.65 25.83 23.60
C LEU A 340 -10.70 24.88 24.80
N SER A 341 -9.53 24.35 25.20
CA SER A 341 -9.43 23.45 26.35
C SER A 341 -9.97 24.10 27.66
N GLN A 342 -9.71 25.40 27.87
CA GLN A 342 -10.22 26.13 29.03
C GLN A 342 -11.74 26.28 29.00
N ILE A 343 -12.33 26.52 27.81
CA ILE A 343 -13.81 26.62 27.67
C ILE A 343 -14.44 25.25 27.92
N ILE A 344 -13.91 24.19 27.29
CA ILE A 344 -14.47 22.84 27.38
C ILE A 344 -14.36 22.31 28.83
N LYS A 345 -13.24 22.56 29.51
CA LYS A 345 -13.00 22.12 30.88
C LYS A 345 -14.10 22.57 31.86
N LYS A 346 -14.71 23.73 31.62
CA LYS A 346 -15.82 24.26 32.45
C LYS A 346 -17.16 23.58 32.17
N SER A 347 -17.24 22.80 31.10
CA SER A 347 -18.46 22.15 30.61
C SER A 347 -18.35 20.63 30.51
N LEU A 348 -17.31 20.05 31.11
CA LEU A 348 -17.13 18.59 31.15
C LEU A 348 -18.32 17.92 31.86
N GLY A 349 -18.69 16.72 31.41
CA GLY A 349 -19.84 15.96 31.90
C GLY A 349 -21.19 16.40 31.33
N ARG A 350 -21.24 17.47 30.50
CA ARG A 350 -22.49 17.91 29.84
C ARG A 350 -22.76 17.19 28.52
N SER A 351 -21.72 16.62 27.91
CA SER A 351 -21.80 15.89 26.67
C SER A 351 -20.63 14.91 26.59
N GLU A 352 -20.90 13.62 26.35
CA GLU A 352 -19.87 12.60 26.17
C GLU A 352 -18.96 12.90 24.95
N THR A 353 -19.56 13.47 23.92
CA THR A 353 -18.80 13.90 22.72
C THR A 353 -17.83 15.02 23.08
N LEU A 354 -18.24 15.98 23.89
CA LEU A 354 -17.40 17.09 24.34
C LEU A 354 -16.24 16.59 25.21
N ASP A 355 -16.50 15.63 26.09
CA ASP A 355 -15.47 15.06 26.98
C ASP A 355 -14.38 14.36 26.15
N LYS A 356 -14.75 13.60 25.12
CA LYS A 356 -13.81 12.99 24.16
C LYS A 356 -13.05 14.03 23.30
N ILE A 357 -13.70 15.13 22.93
CA ILE A 357 -13.03 16.25 22.25
C ILE A 357 -11.95 16.86 23.17
N PHE A 358 -12.20 16.96 24.47
CA PHE A 358 -11.22 17.46 25.43
C PHE A 358 -9.97 16.57 25.50
N GLU A 359 -10.14 15.25 25.54
CA GLU A 359 -9.03 14.29 25.48
C GLU A 359 -8.21 14.46 24.19
N ARG A 360 -8.88 14.55 23.04
CA ARG A 360 -8.22 14.77 21.73
C ARG A 360 -7.45 16.09 21.68
N LEU A 361 -7.96 17.16 22.27
CA LEU A 361 -7.24 18.44 22.36
C LEU A 361 -5.95 18.30 23.18
N ALA A 362 -6.00 17.54 24.29
CA ALA A 362 -4.82 17.28 25.10
C ALA A 362 -3.75 16.48 24.33
N GLU A 363 -4.16 15.46 23.57
CA GLU A 363 -3.26 14.68 22.70
C GLU A 363 -2.61 15.55 21.63
N VAL A 364 -3.40 16.37 20.93
CA VAL A 364 -2.91 17.29 19.90
C VAL A 364 -1.90 18.28 20.49
N LYS A 365 -2.15 18.79 21.70
CA LYS A 365 -1.23 19.70 22.38
C LYS A 365 0.12 19.04 22.68
N VAL A 366 0.11 17.82 23.20
CA VAL A 366 1.32 17.04 23.48
C VAL A 366 2.10 16.81 22.19
N LEU A 367 1.41 16.46 21.11
CA LEU A 367 2.02 16.19 19.80
C LEU A 367 2.61 17.46 19.18
N LEU A 368 1.92 18.60 19.24
CA LEU A 368 2.45 19.90 18.81
C LEU A 368 3.75 20.26 19.53
N LYS A 369 3.78 20.07 20.85
CA LYS A 369 4.98 20.31 21.64
C LYS A 369 6.16 19.45 21.16
N LYS A 370 5.95 18.14 20.95
CA LYS A 370 6.97 17.23 20.42
C LYS A 370 7.46 17.65 19.02
N MET A 371 6.58 18.19 18.17
CA MET A 371 6.94 18.64 16.84
C MET A 371 7.79 19.92 16.86
N ILE A 372 7.56 20.80 17.83
CA ILE A 372 8.38 22.00 18.04
C ILE A 372 9.78 21.63 18.58
N GLU A 373 9.84 20.62 19.43
CA GLU A 373 11.08 20.15 20.09
C GLU A 373 11.97 19.26 19.19
N THR A 374 12.10 19.45 17.94
CA THR A 374 12.72 18.65 16.87
C THR A 374 14.12 18.02 17.14
N HIS A 375 14.43 17.54 18.34
CA HIS A 375 15.79 17.17 18.75
C HIS A 375 15.99 15.69 19.16
N VAL A 376 14.96 14.86 19.11
CA VAL A 376 15.12 13.46 19.49
C VAL A 376 15.89 12.68 18.41
N VAL A 377 16.98 12.03 18.83
CA VAL A 377 17.84 11.23 17.95
C VAL A 377 17.08 9.98 17.46
N GLY A 378 17.37 9.52 16.25
CA GLY A 378 16.71 8.34 15.67
C GLY A 378 15.36 8.63 14.99
N TYR A 379 14.94 9.90 14.93
CA TYR A 379 13.70 10.31 14.27
C TYR A 379 13.94 11.40 13.22
N CYS A 380 13.19 11.33 12.12
CA CYS A 380 13.07 12.37 11.12
C CYS A 380 11.86 13.25 11.42
N TYR A 381 12.06 14.54 11.52
CA TYR A 381 11.03 15.56 11.66
C TYR A 381 10.81 16.23 10.32
N TRP A 382 9.68 15.99 9.69
CA TRP A 382 9.43 16.47 8.34
C TRP A 382 7.98 16.90 8.14
N TYR A 383 7.76 17.67 7.08
CA TYR A 383 6.42 18.12 6.71
C TYR A 383 6.13 17.85 5.25
N GLU A 384 4.84 17.78 4.96
CA GLU A 384 4.31 17.87 3.60
C GLU A 384 3.14 18.85 3.57
N ALA A 385 2.97 19.52 2.45
CA ALA A 385 1.83 20.39 2.23
C ALA A 385 1.43 20.38 0.76
N ASN A 386 0.14 20.60 0.52
CA ASN A 386 -0.43 20.84 -0.81
C ASN A 386 -1.34 22.07 -0.75
N GLY A 387 -2.01 22.45 -1.83
CA GLY A 387 -2.76 23.70 -1.93
C GLY A 387 -3.52 24.15 -0.67
N ARG A 388 -4.21 23.25 0.03
CA ARG A 388 -5.07 23.60 1.18
C ARG A 388 -4.79 22.81 2.46
N SER A 389 -3.90 21.84 2.42
CA SER A 389 -3.63 20.94 3.54
C SER A 389 -2.14 20.82 3.85
N PHE A 390 -1.85 20.43 5.09
CA PHE A 390 -0.50 20.07 5.53
C PHE A 390 -0.52 18.85 6.44
N GLY A 391 0.64 18.20 6.54
CA GLY A 391 0.98 17.18 7.52
C GLY A 391 2.33 17.47 8.14
N LEU A 392 2.43 17.34 9.46
CA LEU A 392 3.67 17.39 10.24
C LEU A 392 3.94 15.98 10.75
N HIS A 393 5.17 15.49 10.64
CA HIS A 393 5.48 14.11 10.89
C HIS A 393 6.74 13.94 11.74
N ILE A 394 6.69 12.98 12.66
CA ILE A 394 7.83 12.45 13.42
C ILE A 394 7.94 10.98 13.05
N THR A 395 8.92 10.62 12.23
CA THR A 395 9.07 9.26 11.68
C THR A 395 10.35 8.63 12.21
N PRO A 396 10.33 7.42 12.79
CA PRO A 396 11.54 6.73 13.16
C PRO A 396 12.37 6.38 11.92
N LEU A 397 13.70 6.52 12.00
CA LEU A 397 14.61 6.20 10.90
C LEU A 397 14.68 4.70 10.64
N THR A 398 14.55 3.89 11.70
CA THR A 398 14.48 2.43 11.64
C THR A 398 13.33 1.91 12.50
N VAL A 399 12.76 0.80 12.10
CA VAL A 399 11.75 0.05 12.87
C VAL A 399 12.30 -1.31 13.32
N ALA A 400 13.58 -1.58 13.01
CA ALA A 400 14.21 -2.86 13.22
C ALA A 400 14.14 -3.35 14.68
N ASP A 401 14.35 -2.48 15.64
CA ASP A 401 14.29 -2.87 17.07
C ASP A 401 12.88 -3.28 17.47
N LYS A 402 11.90 -2.44 17.17
CA LYS A 402 10.50 -2.66 17.54
C LYS A 402 9.88 -3.87 16.83
N PHE A 403 10.07 -3.94 15.52
CA PHE A 403 9.56 -5.07 14.74
C PHE A 403 10.32 -6.34 15.07
N GLY A 404 11.64 -6.26 15.23
CA GLY A 404 12.51 -7.39 15.62
C GLY A 404 12.17 -7.99 16.99
N GLU A 405 11.72 -7.18 17.95
CA GLU A 405 11.22 -7.68 19.25
C GLU A 405 9.99 -8.57 19.08
N GLN A 406 9.06 -8.21 18.21
CA GLN A 406 7.89 -9.04 17.91
C GLN A 406 8.27 -10.37 17.24
N LEU A 407 9.30 -10.35 16.38
CA LEU A 407 9.80 -11.56 15.72
C LEU A 407 10.44 -12.57 16.68
N LYS A 408 10.92 -12.13 17.84
CA LYS A 408 11.48 -13.00 18.88
C LYS A 408 10.44 -13.87 19.59
N ASN A 409 9.15 -13.65 19.33
CA ASN A 409 8.09 -14.51 19.85
C ASN A 409 8.11 -15.87 19.13
N GLN A 410 8.78 -16.83 19.74
CA GLN A 410 8.96 -18.20 19.21
C GLN A 410 7.67 -19.02 19.04
N LYS A 411 6.53 -18.50 19.45
CA LYS A 411 5.23 -19.17 19.26
C LYS A 411 4.61 -18.84 17.90
N ILE A 412 5.12 -17.83 17.21
CA ILE A 412 4.58 -17.33 15.94
C ILE A 412 5.52 -17.72 14.79
N ALA A 413 4.98 -18.37 13.78
CA ALA A 413 5.67 -18.58 12.52
C ALA A 413 5.50 -17.34 11.63
N TRP A 414 6.60 -16.78 11.14
CA TRP A 414 6.61 -15.58 10.32
C TRP A 414 7.01 -15.92 8.89
N VAL A 415 6.18 -15.50 7.93
CA VAL A 415 6.40 -15.73 6.50
C VAL A 415 6.37 -14.39 5.78
N PHE A 416 7.48 -14.04 5.13
CA PHE A 416 7.59 -12.84 4.30
C PHE A 416 7.74 -13.24 2.85
N THR A 417 6.83 -12.82 2.00
CA THR A 417 6.87 -13.15 0.58
C THR A 417 6.57 -11.95 -0.30
N SER A 418 7.29 -11.84 -1.39
CA SER A 418 7.04 -10.87 -2.45
C SER A 418 7.66 -11.34 -3.77
N ALA A 419 7.34 -10.66 -4.86
CA ALA A 419 8.06 -10.80 -6.12
C ALA A 419 9.42 -10.06 -6.12
N THR A 420 9.65 -9.16 -5.15
CA THR A 420 10.76 -8.21 -5.13
C THR A 420 11.24 -7.96 -3.70
N LEU A 421 12.17 -8.74 -3.19
CA LEU A 421 12.82 -8.60 -1.87
C LEU A 421 14.34 -8.64 -1.95
N GLU A 422 14.84 -9.42 -2.88
CA GLU A 422 16.27 -9.66 -3.10
C GLU A 422 16.88 -8.53 -3.94
N VAL A 423 18.11 -8.15 -3.58
CA VAL A 423 18.96 -7.22 -4.33
C VAL A 423 20.35 -7.84 -4.53
N GLY A 424 20.71 -8.11 -5.78
CA GLY A 424 22.00 -8.71 -6.13
C GLY A 424 22.22 -10.14 -5.58
N GLY A 425 21.16 -10.87 -5.26
CA GLY A 425 21.17 -12.22 -4.69
C GLY A 425 21.12 -12.27 -3.17
N LYS A 426 20.83 -11.14 -2.49
CA LYS A 426 20.82 -11.02 -1.04
C LYS A 426 19.54 -10.38 -0.51
N PHE A 427 19.15 -10.76 0.71
CA PHE A 427 17.99 -10.19 1.41
C PHE A 427 18.40 -9.20 2.52
N ASP A 428 19.67 -8.86 2.62
CA ASP A 428 20.22 -8.06 3.73
C ASP A 428 19.48 -6.74 3.92
N HIS A 429 19.20 -6.02 2.82
CA HIS A 429 18.47 -4.75 2.86
C HIS A 429 17.08 -4.89 3.50
N PHE A 430 16.30 -5.89 3.09
CA PHE A 430 14.97 -6.14 3.64
C PHE A 430 15.03 -6.58 5.10
N CYS A 431 15.91 -7.54 5.40
CA CYS A 431 16.03 -8.10 6.75
C CYS A 431 16.52 -7.07 7.77
N GLN A 432 17.49 -6.23 7.42
CA GLN A 432 18.01 -5.17 8.30
C GLN A 432 16.94 -4.12 8.61
N ARG A 433 16.15 -3.72 7.64
CA ARG A 433 15.09 -2.72 7.83
C ARG A 433 14.00 -3.17 8.82
N LEU A 434 13.74 -4.47 8.94
CA LEU A 434 12.74 -5.06 9.84
C LEU A 434 13.34 -5.74 11.07
N GLY A 435 14.67 -5.78 11.23
CA GLY A 435 15.33 -6.45 12.35
C GLY A 435 15.20 -7.98 12.31
N ILE A 436 15.07 -8.58 11.12
CA ILE A 436 15.04 -10.02 10.92
C ILE A 436 16.48 -10.52 10.99
N GLN A 437 16.87 -11.18 12.10
CA GLN A 437 18.24 -11.63 12.33
C GLN A 437 18.51 -13.01 11.73
N GLU A 438 17.58 -13.95 11.96
CA GLU A 438 17.69 -15.33 11.50
C GLU A 438 16.40 -15.70 10.75
N ALA A 439 16.53 -16.01 9.47
CA ALA A 439 15.43 -16.49 8.64
C ALA A 439 15.95 -17.44 7.56
N GLU A 440 15.16 -18.46 7.23
CA GLU A 440 15.38 -19.20 6.00
C GLU A 440 15.12 -18.26 4.81
N GLN A 441 16.08 -18.15 3.89
CA GLN A 441 16.01 -17.24 2.74
C GLN A 441 15.96 -18.03 1.45
N MET A 442 15.02 -17.69 0.57
CA MET A 442 14.80 -18.44 -0.66
C MET A 442 14.47 -17.52 -1.82
N VAL A 443 15.18 -17.66 -2.94
CA VAL A 443 14.83 -17.04 -4.22
C VAL A 443 14.28 -18.13 -5.13
N LEU A 444 13.04 -17.97 -5.56
CA LEU A 444 12.36 -18.88 -6.48
C LEU A 444 12.18 -18.19 -7.84
N GLN A 445 12.80 -18.78 -8.83
CA GLN A 445 12.70 -18.26 -10.19
C GLN A 445 11.29 -18.42 -10.75
N SER A 446 10.90 -17.45 -11.57
CA SER A 446 9.68 -17.52 -12.36
C SER A 446 9.71 -18.72 -13.34
N PRO A 447 8.56 -19.34 -13.62
CA PRO A 447 8.46 -20.43 -14.59
C PRO A 447 8.56 -19.96 -16.05
N PHE A 448 8.66 -18.67 -16.29
CA PHE A 448 8.64 -18.08 -17.63
C PHE A 448 10.01 -18.14 -18.29
N ASP A 449 10.05 -18.39 -19.62
CA ASP A 449 11.24 -18.34 -20.43
C ASP A 449 11.51 -16.89 -20.90
N TYR A 450 11.99 -16.05 -19.96
CA TYR A 450 12.26 -14.65 -20.26
C TYR A 450 13.22 -14.43 -21.43
N ALA A 451 14.11 -15.36 -21.69
CA ALA A 451 15.06 -15.25 -22.81
C ALA A 451 14.34 -15.25 -24.17
N LYS A 452 13.18 -15.95 -24.25
CA LYS A 452 12.34 -15.99 -25.46
C LYS A 452 11.19 -15.01 -25.43
N GLN A 453 10.60 -14.82 -24.25
CA GLN A 453 9.38 -14.02 -24.07
C GLN A 453 9.65 -12.53 -23.97
N SER A 454 10.83 -12.11 -23.51
CA SER A 454 11.10 -10.72 -23.25
C SER A 454 12.43 -10.21 -23.79
N LEU A 455 12.40 -8.98 -24.29
CA LEU A 455 13.56 -8.24 -24.72
C LEU A 455 13.79 -7.04 -23.81
N LEU A 456 14.97 -6.94 -23.19
CA LEU A 456 15.39 -5.78 -22.41
C LEU A 456 16.23 -4.85 -23.28
N CYS A 457 15.73 -3.65 -23.54
CA CYS A 457 16.43 -2.64 -24.31
C CYS A 457 16.93 -1.48 -23.44
N VAL A 458 18.21 -1.15 -23.58
CA VAL A 458 18.79 0.12 -23.13
C VAL A 458 19.34 0.84 -24.35
N PRO A 459 18.64 1.84 -24.89
CA PRO A 459 19.05 2.50 -26.14
C PRO A 459 20.47 3.05 -26.11
N ARG A 460 21.16 3.05 -27.26
CA ARG A 460 22.54 3.56 -27.37
C ARG A 460 22.59 5.08 -27.23
N PHE A 461 21.66 5.75 -27.91
CA PHE A 461 21.62 7.20 -28.04
C PHE A 461 20.46 7.73 -27.21
N LEU A 462 20.72 7.97 -25.94
CA LEU A 462 19.75 8.57 -25.03
C LEU A 462 20.07 10.05 -24.87
N PRO A 463 19.05 10.92 -24.83
CA PRO A 463 19.27 12.33 -24.53
C PRO A 463 19.84 12.49 -23.11
N ASP A 464 20.66 13.52 -22.91
CA ASP A 464 21.20 13.85 -21.60
C ASP A 464 20.09 14.34 -20.69
N SER A 465 19.85 13.66 -19.60
CA SER A 465 18.74 13.92 -18.65
C SER A 465 18.74 15.33 -18.03
N ASN A 466 19.81 16.09 -18.18
CA ASN A 466 19.98 17.42 -17.59
C ASN A 466 19.80 18.57 -18.60
N LYS A 467 19.41 18.30 -19.85
CA LYS A 467 19.25 19.34 -20.88
C LYS A 467 17.79 19.73 -21.10
N ALA A 468 17.55 20.98 -21.46
CA ALA A 468 16.22 21.54 -21.70
C ALA A 468 15.40 20.80 -22.79
N HIS A 469 16.05 20.13 -23.74
CA HIS A 469 15.41 19.40 -24.83
C HIS A 469 15.24 17.88 -24.57
N THR A 470 15.50 17.42 -23.35
CA THR A 470 15.45 15.98 -23.00
C THR A 470 14.08 15.39 -23.25
N LEU A 471 13.00 16.11 -22.93
CA LEU A 471 11.64 15.64 -23.12
C LEU A 471 11.33 15.38 -24.58
N THR A 472 11.55 16.36 -25.45
CA THR A 472 11.28 16.25 -26.90
C THR A 472 12.13 15.15 -27.54
N ALA A 473 13.43 15.14 -27.24
CA ALA A 473 14.35 14.14 -27.78
C ALA A 473 14.01 12.70 -27.31
N LEU A 474 13.51 12.57 -26.07
CA LEU A 474 13.03 11.28 -25.59
C LEU A 474 11.72 10.89 -26.28
N GLY A 475 10.78 11.81 -26.46
CA GLY A 475 9.55 11.59 -27.20
C GLY A 475 9.82 11.13 -28.64
N GLU A 476 10.70 11.81 -29.35
CA GLU A 476 11.12 11.43 -30.72
C GLU A 476 11.75 10.04 -30.77
N LEU A 477 12.55 9.67 -29.77
CA LEU A 477 13.18 8.35 -29.69
C LEU A 477 12.16 7.24 -29.41
N LEU A 478 11.14 7.51 -28.58
CA LEU A 478 10.13 6.54 -28.17
C LEU A 478 9.03 6.33 -29.21
N MET A 479 8.69 7.37 -29.96
CA MET A 479 7.56 7.36 -30.90
C MET A 479 7.59 6.19 -31.87
N PRO A 480 8.68 5.90 -32.61
CA PRO A 480 8.69 4.80 -33.56
C PRO A 480 8.48 3.43 -32.91
N VAL A 481 8.89 3.27 -31.65
CA VAL A 481 8.73 2.02 -30.89
C VAL A 481 7.28 1.85 -30.44
N ILE A 482 6.66 2.92 -29.95
CA ILE A 482 5.27 2.92 -29.48
C ILE A 482 4.31 2.70 -30.65
N GLU A 483 4.56 3.34 -31.80
CA GLU A 483 3.77 3.16 -33.02
C GLU A 483 3.93 1.74 -33.59
N ALA A 484 5.14 1.19 -33.62
CA ALA A 484 5.38 -0.19 -34.06
C ALA A 484 4.64 -1.20 -33.18
N ASN A 485 4.43 -0.90 -31.88
CA ASN A 485 3.65 -1.68 -30.95
C ASN A 485 2.13 -1.37 -31.01
N GLN A 486 1.73 -0.43 -31.83
CA GLN A 486 0.35 0.04 -31.92
C GLN A 486 -0.22 0.48 -30.55
N GLY A 487 0.53 1.22 -29.77
CA GLY A 487 0.20 1.49 -28.37
C GLY A 487 0.55 0.29 -27.47
N ARG A 488 -0.44 -0.32 -26.82
CA ARG A 488 -0.30 -1.45 -25.86
C ARG A 488 0.89 -1.27 -24.91
N CYS A 489 1.05 -0.03 -24.42
CA CYS A 489 2.26 0.43 -23.77
C CYS A 489 1.98 1.04 -22.39
N PHE A 490 2.80 0.66 -21.40
CA PHE A 490 2.96 1.43 -20.18
C PHE A 490 4.22 2.30 -20.29
N LEU A 491 4.05 3.62 -20.23
CA LEU A 491 5.13 4.59 -20.12
C LEU A 491 5.24 5.04 -18.66
N LEU A 492 6.20 4.48 -17.94
CA LEU A 492 6.39 4.67 -16.51
C LEU A 492 7.45 5.74 -16.25
N CYS A 493 7.00 6.89 -15.76
CA CYS A 493 7.85 8.04 -15.50
C CYS A 493 8.23 8.15 -14.02
N THR A 494 9.42 8.66 -13.76
CA THR A 494 9.93 8.90 -12.40
C THR A 494 9.57 10.28 -11.85
N SER A 495 8.93 11.15 -12.66
CA SER A 495 8.46 12.47 -12.24
C SER A 495 7.17 12.88 -12.94
N TYR A 496 6.36 13.68 -12.25
CA TYR A 496 5.14 14.25 -12.84
C TYR A 496 5.42 15.18 -14.03
N TYR A 497 6.58 15.85 -14.03
CA TYR A 497 7.01 16.70 -15.14
C TYR A 497 7.19 15.88 -16.42
N MET A 498 7.96 14.78 -16.36
CA MET A 498 8.17 13.90 -17.51
C MET A 498 6.87 13.21 -17.93
N MET A 499 6.07 12.79 -16.97
CA MET A 499 4.78 12.13 -17.23
C MET A 499 3.85 13.02 -18.05
N ARG A 500 3.63 14.26 -17.61
CA ARG A 500 2.77 15.21 -18.34
C ARG A 500 3.35 15.58 -19.69
N GLY A 501 4.62 15.97 -19.72
CA GLY A 501 5.27 16.39 -20.95
C GLY A 501 5.32 15.31 -22.03
N LEU A 502 5.60 14.04 -21.68
CA LEU A 502 5.56 12.93 -22.64
C LEU A 502 4.13 12.59 -23.07
N ALA A 503 3.14 12.71 -22.18
CA ALA A 503 1.75 12.52 -22.57
C ALA A 503 1.28 13.60 -23.58
N ASP A 504 1.63 14.87 -23.34
CA ASP A 504 1.31 15.97 -24.25
C ASP A 504 2.04 15.79 -25.59
N PHE A 505 3.32 15.46 -25.57
CA PHE A 505 4.09 15.14 -26.78
C PHE A 505 3.45 14.03 -27.61
N LEU A 506 3.06 12.92 -26.99
CA LEU A 506 2.42 11.80 -27.67
C LEU A 506 1.05 12.20 -28.26
N ARG A 507 0.26 13.02 -27.56
CA ARG A 507 -1.03 13.52 -28.05
C ARG A 507 -0.88 14.44 -29.26
N GLU A 508 0.18 15.24 -29.28
CA GLU A 508 0.45 16.17 -30.40
C GLU A 508 1.00 15.48 -31.65
N HIS A 509 1.77 14.40 -31.48
CA HIS A 509 2.53 13.80 -32.57
C HIS A 509 2.05 12.41 -32.99
N SER A 510 1.01 11.84 -32.35
CA SER A 510 0.47 10.53 -32.71
C SER A 510 -1.06 10.52 -32.74
N GLN A 511 -1.63 9.47 -33.32
CA GLN A 511 -3.08 9.18 -33.29
C GLN A 511 -3.43 8.17 -32.20
N LEU A 512 -2.51 7.85 -31.31
CA LEU A 512 -2.72 6.86 -30.26
C LEU A 512 -3.61 7.43 -29.14
N ASN A 513 -4.36 6.57 -28.49
CA ASN A 513 -5.12 6.93 -27.32
C ASN A 513 -4.20 7.02 -26.10
N VAL A 514 -3.97 8.25 -25.61
CA VAL A 514 -3.06 8.52 -24.49
C VAL A 514 -3.85 8.72 -23.20
N LEU A 515 -3.76 7.74 -22.31
CA LEU A 515 -4.37 7.74 -20.98
C LEU A 515 -3.37 8.27 -19.96
N LEU A 516 -3.70 9.34 -19.25
CA LEU A 516 -2.81 10.01 -18.31
C LEU A 516 -3.26 9.80 -16.87
N GLN A 517 -2.33 9.40 -15.99
CA GLN A 517 -2.58 9.32 -14.56
C GLN A 517 -3.03 10.67 -13.99
N GLY A 518 -4.15 10.66 -13.25
CA GLY A 518 -4.75 11.84 -12.62
C GLY A 518 -5.94 12.42 -13.37
N GLU A 519 -6.24 11.99 -14.60
CA GLU A 519 -7.45 12.40 -15.34
C GLU A 519 -8.70 11.67 -14.85
N THR A 520 -8.53 10.46 -14.33
CA THR A 520 -9.61 9.69 -13.70
C THR A 520 -9.04 8.72 -12.66
N SER A 521 -9.88 7.95 -11.96
CA SER A 521 -9.43 6.97 -10.97
C SER A 521 -8.56 5.87 -11.61
N LYS A 522 -7.65 5.29 -10.82
CA LYS A 522 -6.74 4.23 -11.26
C LYS A 522 -7.48 3.05 -11.88
N SER A 523 -8.58 2.62 -11.27
CA SER A 523 -9.41 1.50 -11.74
C SER A 523 -10.01 1.80 -13.13
N LYS A 524 -10.57 3.00 -13.32
CA LYS A 524 -11.15 3.41 -14.61
C LYS A 524 -10.11 3.57 -15.71
N LEU A 525 -8.90 4.05 -15.37
CA LEU A 525 -7.81 4.14 -16.35
C LEU A 525 -7.39 2.76 -16.85
N LEU A 526 -7.32 1.77 -15.95
CA LEU A 526 -6.99 0.40 -16.30
C LEU A 526 -8.11 -0.28 -17.11
N GLU A 527 -9.38 -0.05 -16.75
CA GLU A 527 -10.51 -0.53 -17.53
C GLU A 527 -10.47 0.02 -18.96
N LYS A 528 -10.25 1.33 -19.11
CA LYS A 528 -10.09 1.95 -20.42
C LYS A 528 -8.91 1.39 -21.20
N PHE A 529 -7.76 1.20 -20.55
CA PHE A 529 -6.59 0.63 -21.18
C PHE A 529 -6.84 -0.76 -21.76
N ILE A 530 -7.60 -1.61 -21.06
CA ILE A 530 -7.97 -2.95 -21.51
C ILE A 530 -9.07 -2.91 -22.58
N GLN A 531 -10.06 -2.01 -22.44
CA GLN A 531 -11.21 -1.93 -23.35
C GLN A 531 -10.88 -1.21 -24.67
N GLU A 532 -9.94 -0.28 -24.64
CA GLU A 532 -9.57 0.55 -25.77
C GLU A 532 -8.21 0.05 -26.33
N PRO A 533 -8.19 -0.80 -27.36
CA PRO A 533 -6.95 -1.28 -27.97
C PRO A 533 -6.12 -0.09 -28.48
N HIS A 534 -4.82 -0.26 -28.59
CA HIS A 534 -3.88 0.78 -29.04
C HIS A 534 -3.69 1.97 -28.08
N SER A 535 -3.97 1.78 -26.79
CA SER A 535 -3.77 2.79 -25.76
C SER A 535 -2.32 2.83 -25.26
N VAL A 536 -1.89 4.04 -24.86
CA VAL A 536 -0.66 4.28 -24.11
C VAL A 536 -1.02 4.83 -22.74
N LEU A 537 -0.68 4.09 -21.69
CA LEU A 537 -0.89 4.56 -20.31
C LEU A 537 0.39 5.22 -19.79
N VAL A 538 0.32 6.54 -19.57
CA VAL A 538 1.43 7.33 -19.03
C VAL A 538 1.21 7.59 -17.54
N ALA A 539 2.13 7.10 -16.70
CA ALA A 539 1.95 7.11 -15.26
C ALA A 539 3.27 7.23 -14.49
N THR A 540 3.18 7.59 -13.21
CA THR A 540 4.32 7.59 -12.28
C THR A 540 4.41 6.30 -11.47
N GLN A 541 5.42 6.21 -10.59
CA GLN A 541 5.72 5.05 -9.75
C GLN A 541 4.50 4.48 -8.99
N SER A 542 3.55 5.31 -8.58
CA SER A 542 2.33 4.85 -7.89
C SER A 542 1.46 3.90 -8.73
N PHE A 543 1.69 3.87 -10.04
CA PHE A 543 1.06 2.93 -10.97
C PHE A 543 1.86 1.62 -11.19
N TRP A 544 3.13 1.58 -10.75
CA TRP A 544 3.95 0.38 -10.92
C TRP A 544 3.49 -0.78 -10.04
N GLU A 545 2.74 -0.50 -8.98
CA GLU A 545 2.25 -1.49 -8.03
C GLU A 545 0.77 -1.83 -8.22
N GLY A 546 0.41 -3.09 -7.96
CA GLY A 546 -0.99 -3.52 -7.87
C GLY A 546 -1.76 -3.56 -9.19
N ILE A 547 -1.07 -3.56 -10.35
CA ILE A 547 -1.68 -3.66 -11.68
C ILE A 547 -1.51 -5.09 -12.20
N ASP A 548 -2.59 -5.68 -12.69
CA ASP A 548 -2.60 -6.99 -13.35
C ASP A 548 -3.25 -6.86 -14.73
N VAL A 549 -2.44 -6.57 -15.75
CA VAL A 549 -2.81 -6.59 -17.17
C VAL A 549 -2.12 -7.79 -17.80
N ARG A 550 -2.85 -8.59 -18.55
CA ARG A 550 -2.38 -9.87 -19.11
C ARG A 550 -2.56 -9.91 -20.60
N GLY A 551 -1.76 -10.80 -21.23
CA GLY A 551 -1.88 -11.12 -22.64
C GLY A 551 -1.49 -9.96 -23.55
N ASP A 552 -2.18 -9.90 -24.69
CA ASP A 552 -1.86 -8.98 -25.79
C ASP A 552 -2.14 -7.49 -25.48
N ASP A 553 -2.78 -7.20 -24.34
CA ASP A 553 -3.10 -5.81 -23.96
C ASP A 553 -1.86 -4.99 -23.58
N LEU A 554 -0.78 -5.65 -23.10
CA LEU A 554 0.47 -5.02 -22.69
C LEU A 554 1.68 -5.77 -23.23
N SER A 555 2.33 -5.25 -24.26
CA SER A 555 3.53 -5.80 -24.87
C SER A 555 4.76 -4.89 -24.83
N LEU A 556 4.60 -3.66 -24.29
CA LEU A 556 5.69 -2.70 -24.15
C LEU A 556 5.64 -1.99 -22.80
N VAL A 557 6.71 -2.07 -22.04
CA VAL A 557 6.91 -1.28 -20.81
C VAL A 557 8.14 -0.39 -21.01
N ILE A 558 7.94 0.91 -20.93
CA ILE A 558 9.00 1.92 -21.04
C ILE A 558 9.19 2.58 -19.69
N ILE A 559 10.43 2.71 -19.23
CA ILE A 559 10.83 3.38 -18.01
C ILE A 559 11.76 4.53 -18.38
N ASP A 560 11.39 5.76 -18.03
CA ASP A 560 12.10 6.97 -18.47
C ASP A 560 13.53 7.05 -17.93
N LYS A 561 13.73 6.66 -16.66
CA LYS A 561 15.05 6.57 -16.01
C LYS A 561 15.02 5.65 -14.79
N LEU A 562 16.19 5.32 -14.24
CA LEU A 562 16.31 4.52 -13.02
C LEU A 562 15.55 5.22 -11.86
N PRO A 563 14.69 4.50 -11.14
CA PRO A 563 13.77 5.05 -10.15
C PRO A 563 14.46 5.34 -8.80
N PHE A 564 15.52 6.13 -8.81
CA PHE A 564 16.11 6.65 -7.58
C PHE A 564 15.15 7.62 -6.92
N SER A 565 15.02 7.53 -5.61
CA SER A 565 14.22 8.47 -4.82
C SER A 565 14.80 9.90 -4.93
N SER A 566 13.93 10.89 -4.80
CA SER A 566 14.36 12.29 -4.87
C SER A 566 15.40 12.60 -3.79
N PRO A 567 16.53 13.23 -4.13
CA PRO A 567 17.51 13.66 -3.15
C PRO A 567 16.97 14.69 -2.16
N ASP A 568 15.82 15.31 -2.46
CA ASP A 568 15.16 16.28 -1.59
C ASP A 568 14.17 15.68 -0.62
N ASP A 569 13.93 14.35 -0.69
CA ASP A 569 13.07 13.67 0.27
C ASP A 569 13.69 13.73 1.69
N PRO A 570 12.99 14.31 2.67
CA PRO A 570 13.55 14.56 4.01
C PRO A 570 13.82 13.27 4.78
N LEU A 571 13.00 12.22 4.58
CA LEU A 571 13.18 10.93 5.25
C LEU A 571 14.38 10.19 4.68
N LEU A 572 14.55 10.22 3.35
CA LEU A 572 15.73 9.66 2.69
C LEU A 572 17.00 10.38 3.15
N LYS A 573 17.01 11.72 3.17
CA LYS A 573 18.15 12.51 3.67
C LYS A 573 18.53 12.10 5.09
N ALA A 574 17.57 12.00 5.99
CA ALA A 574 17.79 11.61 7.37
C ALA A 574 18.33 10.18 7.51
N ARG A 575 17.78 9.22 6.76
CA ARG A 575 18.27 7.83 6.72
C ARG A 575 19.70 7.74 6.16
N MET A 576 20.01 8.52 5.14
CA MET A 576 21.34 8.57 4.54
C MET A 576 22.38 9.14 5.51
N GLU A 577 22.03 10.16 6.28
CA GLU A 577 22.89 10.74 7.30
C GLU A 577 23.13 9.75 8.43
N ASP A 578 22.08 9.10 8.93
CA ASP A 578 22.19 8.06 9.95
C ASP A 578 23.08 6.90 9.49
N CYS A 579 22.92 6.43 8.26
CA CYS A 579 23.78 5.41 7.66
C CYS A 579 25.26 5.84 7.63
N ARG A 580 25.59 7.09 7.28
CA ARG A 580 26.96 7.61 7.32
C ARG A 580 27.52 7.64 8.74
N LEU A 581 26.70 8.06 9.71
CA LEU A 581 27.11 8.10 11.12
C LEU A 581 27.43 6.70 11.66
N GLN A 582 26.76 5.68 11.13
CA GLN A 582 27.03 4.26 11.46
C GLN A 582 28.18 3.67 10.62
N GLY A 583 28.85 4.46 9.75
CA GLY A 583 29.97 4.02 8.93
C GLY A 583 29.58 3.31 7.62
N GLY A 584 28.29 3.34 7.22
CA GLY A 584 27.79 2.75 5.99
C GLY A 584 27.94 3.66 4.76
N ASP A 585 27.64 3.13 3.59
CA ASP A 585 27.57 3.86 2.32
C ASP A 585 26.09 4.04 1.90
N PRO A 586 25.49 5.22 2.11
CA PRO A 586 24.06 5.44 1.84
C PRO A 586 23.64 5.16 0.40
N PHE A 587 24.54 5.34 -0.55
CA PHE A 587 24.22 5.09 -1.95
C PHE A 587 24.10 3.58 -2.22
N ASN A 588 25.06 2.79 -1.73
CA ASN A 588 25.05 1.35 -1.91
C ASN A 588 24.08 0.62 -0.96
N ASP A 589 23.91 1.12 0.28
CA ASP A 589 23.15 0.43 1.33
C ASP A 589 21.65 0.79 1.32
N ILE A 590 21.28 1.97 0.77
CA ILE A 590 19.90 2.46 0.76
C ILE A 590 19.41 2.73 -0.67
N GLN A 591 20.04 3.65 -1.42
CA GLN A 591 19.47 4.14 -2.67
C GLN A 591 19.45 3.08 -3.78
N ILE A 592 20.54 2.32 -3.95
CA ILE A 592 20.58 1.24 -4.96
C ILE A 592 19.56 0.15 -4.65
N PRO A 593 19.47 -0.42 -3.43
CA PRO A 593 18.47 -1.42 -3.11
C PRO A 593 17.04 -0.97 -3.34
N ASP A 594 16.66 0.22 -2.87
CA ASP A 594 15.31 0.76 -3.06
C ASP A 594 14.98 0.95 -4.57
N ALA A 595 15.93 1.48 -5.34
CA ALA A 595 15.76 1.67 -6.77
C ALA A 595 15.68 0.33 -7.53
N VAL A 596 16.43 -0.69 -7.13
CA VAL A 596 16.37 -2.06 -7.71
C VAL A 596 15.02 -2.68 -7.46
N ILE A 597 14.51 -2.65 -6.23
CA ILE A 597 13.19 -3.18 -5.87
C ILE A 597 12.09 -2.51 -6.71
N THR A 598 12.13 -1.18 -6.79
CA THR A 598 11.18 -0.41 -7.58
C THR A 598 11.25 -0.75 -9.06
N LEU A 599 12.47 -0.85 -9.63
CA LEU A 599 12.65 -1.22 -11.04
C LEU A 599 12.12 -2.63 -11.32
N LYS A 600 12.39 -3.61 -10.45
CA LYS A 600 11.86 -4.98 -10.56
C LYS A 600 10.33 -4.99 -10.63
N GLN A 601 9.65 -4.13 -9.87
CA GLN A 601 8.20 -4.01 -9.89
C GLN A 601 7.68 -3.53 -11.25
N GLY A 602 8.31 -2.51 -11.82
CA GLY A 602 7.96 -1.98 -13.15
C GLY A 602 8.18 -3.02 -14.25
N VAL A 603 9.35 -3.63 -14.28
CA VAL A 603 9.71 -4.69 -15.25
C VAL A 603 8.79 -5.92 -15.12
N GLY A 604 8.43 -6.28 -13.89
CA GLY A 604 7.55 -7.41 -13.60
C GLY A 604 6.10 -7.25 -14.08
N ARG A 605 5.74 -6.13 -14.71
CA ARG A 605 4.41 -5.93 -15.31
C ARG A 605 4.26 -6.62 -16.66
N LEU A 606 5.35 -6.80 -17.40
CA LEU A 606 5.31 -7.25 -18.78
C LEU A 606 4.90 -8.72 -18.94
N ILE A 607 5.56 -9.64 -18.23
CA ILE A 607 5.33 -11.09 -18.37
C ILE A 607 4.54 -11.62 -17.17
N ARG A 608 3.31 -12.09 -17.42
CA ARG A 608 2.35 -12.59 -16.42
C ARG A 608 1.89 -14.01 -16.71
N ASP A 609 1.96 -14.43 -17.98
CA ASP A 609 1.59 -15.76 -18.42
C ASP A 609 2.68 -16.36 -19.34
N VAL A 610 2.57 -17.65 -19.60
CA VAL A 610 3.48 -18.41 -20.49
C VAL A 610 3.37 -17.99 -21.95
N THR A 611 2.28 -17.33 -22.32
CA THR A 611 2.01 -16.82 -23.67
C THR A 611 2.42 -15.36 -23.85
N ASP A 612 2.64 -14.62 -22.76
CA ASP A 612 2.99 -13.21 -22.85
C ASP A 612 4.35 -13.03 -23.52
N ARG A 613 4.44 -12.02 -24.39
CA ARG A 613 5.68 -11.64 -25.06
C ARG A 613 5.76 -10.12 -25.17
N GLY A 614 6.97 -9.55 -25.01
CA GLY A 614 7.08 -8.10 -25.13
C GLY A 614 8.46 -7.55 -24.82
N VAL A 615 8.53 -6.21 -24.75
CA VAL A 615 9.76 -5.45 -24.56
C VAL A 615 9.69 -4.60 -23.28
N VAL A 616 10.77 -4.66 -22.50
CA VAL A 616 11.08 -3.65 -21.47
C VAL A 616 12.16 -2.72 -22.03
N MET A 617 11.85 -1.43 -22.05
CA MET A 617 12.80 -0.41 -22.47
C MET A 617 13.14 0.51 -21.32
N ILE A 618 14.42 0.59 -20.93
CA ILE A 618 14.90 1.44 -19.84
C ILE A 618 15.74 2.56 -20.45
N CYS A 619 15.24 3.80 -20.38
CA CYS A 619 15.85 4.95 -21.03
C CYS A 619 16.90 5.64 -20.15
N ASP A 620 17.78 4.85 -19.53
CA ASP A 620 18.82 5.35 -18.65
C ASP A 620 20.17 4.66 -18.96
N SER A 621 21.11 5.42 -19.51
CA SER A 621 22.44 4.91 -19.86
C SER A 621 23.27 4.48 -18.65
N ARG A 622 22.96 4.98 -17.44
CA ARG A 622 23.63 4.62 -16.19
C ARG A 622 23.54 3.13 -15.89
N LEU A 623 22.48 2.46 -16.36
CA LEU A 623 22.28 1.02 -16.21
C LEU A 623 23.42 0.20 -16.84
N VAL A 624 24.02 0.69 -17.91
CA VAL A 624 25.10 -0.01 -18.64
C VAL A 624 26.46 0.66 -18.47
N MET A 625 26.51 1.92 -18.07
CA MET A 625 27.75 2.70 -17.97
C MET A 625 28.32 2.83 -16.54
N ARG A 626 27.51 2.60 -15.51
CA ARG A 626 27.93 2.71 -14.11
C ARG A 626 28.14 1.35 -13.49
N HIS A 627 29.07 1.24 -12.54
CA HIS A 627 29.38 -0.01 -11.82
C HIS A 627 28.15 -0.62 -11.16
N TYR A 628 27.32 0.20 -10.53
CA TYR A 628 26.09 -0.26 -9.86
C TYR A 628 25.03 -0.79 -10.84
N GLY A 629 25.14 -0.49 -12.14
CA GLY A 629 24.24 -1.05 -13.14
C GLY A 629 24.27 -2.58 -13.21
N ALA A 630 25.39 -3.19 -12.86
CA ALA A 630 25.50 -4.65 -12.76
C ALA A 630 24.57 -5.23 -11.68
N THR A 631 24.39 -4.56 -10.54
CA THR A 631 23.46 -4.95 -9.47
C THR A 631 22.01 -4.95 -9.98
N PHE A 632 21.60 -3.90 -10.69
CA PHE A 632 20.29 -3.85 -11.32
C PHE A 632 20.09 -4.99 -12.31
N LEU A 633 21.02 -5.13 -13.26
CA LEU A 633 20.93 -6.16 -14.31
C LEU A 633 20.94 -7.60 -13.76
N LYS A 634 21.60 -7.85 -12.64
CA LYS A 634 21.61 -9.15 -11.97
C LYS A 634 20.27 -9.44 -11.26
N SER A 635 19.60 -8.39 -10.78
CA SER A 635 18.33 -8.50 -10.05
C SER A 635 17.11 -8.54 -10.99
N LEU A 636 17.27 -8.16 -12.28
CA LEU A 636 16.18 -8.22 -13.26
C LEU A 636 16.01 -9.64 -13.82
N PRO A 637 14.80 -9.98 -14.35
CA PRO A 637 14.59 -11.22 -15.07
C PRO A 637 15.61 -11.43 -16.20
N PRO A 638 16.02 -12.67 -16.51
CA PRO A 638 17.06 -12.98 -17.50
C PRO A 638 16.57 -12.85 -18.95
N SER A 639 16.08 -11.66 -19.31
CA SER A 639 15.63 -11.30 -20.66
C SER A 639 16.79 -11.21 -21.63
N THR A 640 16.54 -11.47 -22.91
CA THR A 640 17.48 -11.15 -23.97
C THR A 640 17.74 -9.65 -24.02
N ARG A 641 19.02 -9.23 -24.12
CA ARG A 641 19.43 -7.82 -24.02
C ARG A 641 19.81 -7.23 -25.37
N THR A 642 19.37 -5.99 -25.61
CA THR A 642 19.75 -5.23 -26.80
C THR A 642 19.96 -3.74 -26.46
N ARG A 643 20.66 -3.04 -27.35
CA ARG A 643 20.79 -1.58 -27.36
C ARG A 643 20.30 -0.98 -28.68
N ASP A 644 19.72 -1.81 -29.53
CA ASP A 644 19.36 -1.51 -30.91
C ASP A 644 17.83 -1.41 -31.01
N LEU A 645 17.32 -0.24 -31.42
CA LEU A 645 15.89 0.01 -31.57
C LEU A 645 15.29 -0.73 -32.77
N GLU A 646 16.05 -0.99 -33.83
CA GLU A 646 15.55 -1.76 -34.97
C GLU A 646 15.18 -3.18 -34.54
N LYS A 647 16.01 -3.80 -33.67
CA LYS A 647 15.70 -5.11 -33.09
C LYS A 647 14.46 -5.07 -32.18
N VAL A 648 14.24 -3.97 -31.46
CA VAL A 648 13.03 -3.78 -30.64
C VAL A 648 11.81 -3.72 -31.55
N VAL A 649 11.83 -2.90 -32.58
CA VAL A 649 10.74 -2.77 -33.56
C VAL A 649 10.44 -4.09 -34.25
N ALA A 650 11.49 -4.83 -34.67
CA ALA A 650 11.33 -6.14 -35.28
C ALA A 650 10.64 -7.14 -34.33
N PHE A 651 11.11 -7.20 -33.06
CA PHE A 651 10.55 -8.08 -32.04
C PHE A 651 9.08 -7.78 -31.74
N LEU A 652 8.68 -6.50 -31.70
CA LEU A 652 7.29 -6.08 -31.47
C LEU A 652 6.38 -6.37 -32.67
N LYS A 653 6.88 -6.31 -33.90
CA LYS A 653 6.09 -6.62 -35.09
C LYS A 653 5.87 -8.13 -35.32
N GLU A 654 6.63 -8.98 -34.65
CA GLU A 654 6.44 -10.43 -34.64
C GLU A 654 5.37 -10.88 -33.62
N ASN A 655 4.87 -9.95 -32.80
CA ASN A 655 3.77 -10.12 -31.86
C ASN A 655 2.47 -9.67 -32.56
#